data_baf8b731d99a51824e7e07bba204adf6
#
_entry.id   baf8b731d99a51824e7e07bba204adf6
#
_cell.length_a   1.000
_cell.length_b   1.000
_cell.length_c   1.000
_cell.angle_alpha   90.00
_cell.angle_beta   90.00
_cell.angle_gamma   90.00
#
_symmetry.space_group_name_H-M   'P 1'
#
loop_
_entity.id
_entity.type
_entity.pdbx_description
1 polymer ?
#
loop_
_entity_poly.entity_id
_entity_poly.type
_entity_poly.pdbx_seq_one_letter_code
_entity_poly.pdbx_strand_id
1 'polypeptide(L)'
;MSSYLDELNDAQRAAVEYIDGPALVIAGAGSGKTRVLTYKIMHLLNSGYKPWNILAITFTNKAAREMKERIAKQIGEQDAAQLWMGTFHSIFMKILRMEIDKTDYQKNFTIYDATDSKNVVKGIIKDMNLDDKIYDLRTVCSRISGAKNDLISPEQYESTEQYADDSNAKRYKMVDIYRAYMRKCQTSNAMDFDDLLLQTHLLFLKHPELIKKYSDKFRYILVDEYQDTNSVQYNIVKSLASLHHKLFVVGDDAQSIYAFRGARIENILNFQRDYKEAKIFKLEQNYRSTKVIVNAANDVIAKNARQIKKDVYSENETGDRIRVLESAADIDESYKIAADIYNHVADGEEKYSDFALLYRSHSQSRSLEESLHKRQIPYKIFGGLSFYERKEIKDLIAYMKLTQNGNDDEAFKRVVNYPKRGIGDTTMDKITALATANNLSIWNTVACIQEFDPTISPRTINALAQFMKMVYQLKLFADSNDAYKATLQIANTSGVLKDLEADKSVEGQGRLENAQELLNGVKQFVETRQKDGNTATLAEYLEEVSLMTGDEKNEDDSNKVSLMTIHASKGLEFKNVFLCGVEEGLFPSQKSAESSVQLEEERRLFYVAVTRAQKRLVISFARMRFKYGQLAPAQPSRFIKEIDTKYLDFGAGGESQFEAARDIPYAGRFRKTFAENDRNIAARPVPKFGNFKKYVPGSGPNRAAQVSPSDLKEGTEIKHSRFGRGRIVAFEKMKDDTKLTIDFINVGRKVLMQKYAIADMQIVN
;
A
#
# COMPACT_ATOMS: atom_id res chain seq x y z
N MET A 1 -3.16 -22.05 -47.98
CA MET A 1 -2.71 -21.86 -46.57
C MET A 1 -3.24 -20.52 -46.12
N SER A 2 -4.05 -20.49 -45.09
CA SER A 2 -4.46 -19.22 -44.48
C SER A 2 -3.21 -18.47 -44.00
N SER A 3 -3.14 -17.16 -44.26
CA SER A 3 -2.04 -16.32 -43.77
C SER A 3 -2.10 -16.31 -42.25
N TYR A 4 -0.95 -16.42 -41.55
CA TYR A 4 -0.92 -16.23 -40.08
C TYR A 4 -1.55 -14.90 -39.64
N LEU A 5 -1.67 -13.90 -40.55
CA LEU A 5 -2.31 -12.62 -40.34
C LEU A 5 -3.85 -12.69 -40.35
N ASP A 6 -4.44 -13.77 -40.87
CA ASP A 6 -5.90 -13.92 -40.95
C ASP A 6 -6.56 -14.10 -39.56
N GLU A 7 -5.76 -14.40 -38.53
CA GLU A 7 -6.19 -14.45 -37.14
C GLU A 7 -6.32 -13.07 -36.47
N LEU A 8 -5.86 -12.00 -37.13
CA LEU A 8 -5.87 -10.63 -36.62
C LEU A 8 -7.05 -9.85 -37.18
N ASN A 9 -7.67 -8.98 -36.37
CA ASN A 9 -8.59 -8.01 -36.90
C ASN A 9 -7.86 -6.91 -37.70
N ASP A 10 -8.58 -6.10 -38.46
CA ASP A 10 -8.01 -5.10 -39.37
C ASP A 10 -7.05 -4.13 -38.66
N ALA A 11 -7.42 -3.63 -37.47
CA ALA A 11 -6.58 -2.72 -36.70
C ALA A 11 -5.29 -3.38 -36.18
N GLN A 12 -5.39 -4.62 -35.67
CA GLN A 12 -4.25 -5.42 -35.25
C GLN A 12 -3.34 -5.73 -36.44
N ARG A 13 -3.92 -6.15 -37.59
CA ARG A 13 -3.21 -6.45 -38.82
C ARG A 13 -2.46 -5.23 -39.34
N ALA A 14 -3.12 -4.07 -39.44
CA ALA A 14 -2.48 -2.82 -39.85
C ALA A 14 -1.29 -2.42 -38.99
N ALA A 15 -1.38 -2.61 -37.66
CA ALA A 15 -0.29 -2.35 -36.74
C ALA A 15 0.89 -3.35 -36.95
N VAL A 16 0.57 -4.63 -37.17
CA VAL A 16 1.58 -5.69 -37.38
C VAL A 16 2.31 -5.47 -38.71
N GLU A 17 1.62 -5.14 -39.78
CA GLU A 17 2.21 -4.96 -41.11
C GLU A 17 3.08 -3.70 -41.25
N TYR A 18 2.84 -2.65 -40.44
CA TYR A 18 3.61 -1.41 -40.51
C TYR A 18 5.03 -1.54 -39.97
N ILE A 19 6.05 -1.49 -40.83
CA ILE A 19 7.48 -1.66 -40.48
C ILE A 19 8.38 -0.45 -40.80
N ASP A 20 7.85 0.60 -41.38
CA ASP A 20 8.66 1.65 -42.01
C ASP A 20 9.13 2.77 -41.08
N GLY A 21 8.58 2.89 -39.89
CA GLY A 21 8.92 3.96 -38.96
C GLY A 21 8.45 3.70 -37.53
N PRO A 22 8.48 4.73 -36.68
CA PRO A 22 8.00 4.62 -35.31
C PRO A 22 6.48 4.41 -35.30
N ALA A 23 6.02 3.52 -34.44
CA ALA A 23 4.62 3.21 -34.25
C ALA A 23 4.23 3.21 -32.79
N LEU A 24 3.10 3.83 -32.48
CA LEU A 24 2.47 3.76 -31.18
C LEU A 24 1.15 3.00 -31.31
N VAL A 25 1.04 1.88 -30.62
CA VAL A 25 -0.18 1.09 -30.53
C VAL A 25 -0.86 1.40 -29.20
N ILE A 26 -1.95 2.15 -29.26
CA ILE A 26 -2.83 2.42 -28.13
C ILE A 26 -3.81 1.26 -28.03
N ALA A 27 -3.65 0.44 -27.03
CA ALA A 27 -4.37 -0.82 -26.93
C ALA A 27 -5.19 -0.87 -25.64
N GLY A 28 -6.50 -0.75 -25.76
CA GLY A 28 -7.42 -0.87 -24.63
C GLY A 28 -7.24 -2.17 -23.84
N ALA A 29 -7.80 -2.22 -22.64
CA ALA A 29 -7.80 -3.45 -21.85
C ALA A 29 -8.43 -4.60 -22.66
N GLY A 30 -7.84 -5.79 -22.64
CA GLY A 30 -8.38 -6.96 -23.35
C GLY A 30 -8.35 -6.90 -24.88
N SER A 31 -7.66 -5.92 -25.51
CA SER A 31 -7.61 -5.75 -26.97
C SER A 31 -6.53 -6.59 -27.67
N GLY A 32 -5.81 -7.45 -26.93
CA GLY A 32 -4.80 -8.34 -27.53
C GLY A 32 -3.42 -7.72 -27.70
N LYS A 33 -2.97 -6.80 -26.81
CA LYS A 33 -1.61 -6.21 -26.77
C LYS A 33 -0.50 -7.25 -27.04
N THR A 34 -0.47 -8.29 -26.23
CA THR A 34 0.54 -9.35 -26.31
C THR A 34 0.45 -10.11 -27.64
N ARG A 35 -0.77 -10.28 -28.17
CA ARG A 35 -1.00 -10.92 -29.49
C ARG A 35 -0.35 -10.09 -30.58
N VAL A 36 -0.62 -8.79 -30.63
CA VAL A 36 -0.04 -7.88 -31.63
C VAL A 36 1.49 -7.87 -31.55
N LEU A 37 2.08 -7.83 -30.35
CA LEU A 37 3.54 -7.91 -30.21
C LEU A 37 4.13 -9.22 -30.72
N THR A 38 3.50 -10.35 -30.40
CA THR A 38 3.93 -11.68 -30.88
C THR A 38 3.89 -11.76 -32.41
N TYR A 39 2.75 -11.35 -33.00
CA TYR A 39 2.58 -11.35 -34.44
C TYR A 39 3.48 -10.35 -35.16
N LYS A 40 3.79 -9.22 -34.51
CA LYS A 40 4.75 -8.23 -35.00
C LYS A 40 6.16 -8.83 -35.14
N ILE A 41 6.61 -9.58 -34.13
CA ILE A 41 7.91 -10.26 -34.18
C ILE A 41 7.94 -11.29 -35.30
N MET A 42 6.88 -12.08 -35.43
CA MET A 42 6.74 -13.05 -36.51
C MET A 42 6.77 -12.37 -37.91
N HIS A 43 6.07 -11.25 -38.04
CA HIS A 43 6.03 -10.48 -39.28
C HIS A 43 7.40 -9.93 -39.67
N LEU A 44 8.15 -9.40 -38.68
CA LEU A 44 9.52 -8.91 -38.88
C LEU A 44 10.46 -10.03 -39.36
N LEU A 45 10.37 -11.22 -38.77
CA LEU A 45 11.16 -12.37 -39.18
C LEU A 45 10.83 -12.77 -40.61
N ASN A 46 9.55 -12.84 -40.95
CA ASN A 46 9.09 -13.13 -42.34
C ASN A 46 9.46 -12.01 -43.33
N SER A 47 9.67 -10.79 -42.87
CA SER A 47 10.13 -9.64 -43.66
C SER A 47 11.66 -9.59 -43.79
N GLY A 48 12.39 -10.63 -43.33
CA GLY A 48 13.82 -10.75 -43.51
C GLY A 48 14.70 -10.24 -42.37
N TYR A 49 14.09 -9.73 -41.28
CA TYR A 49 14.85 -9.42 -40.05
C TYR A 49 15.35 -10.72 -39.43
N LYS A 50 16.58 -10.68 -38.93
CA LYS A 50 17.13 -11.83 -38.19
C LYS A 50 16.74 -11.76 -36.73
N PRO A 51 16.60 -12.90 -36.02
CA PRO A 51 16.22 -12.91 -34.60
C PRO A 51 17.07 -11.97 -33.74
N TRP A 52 18.38 -11.93 -33.94
CA TRP A 52 19.31 -11.07 -33.18
C TRP A 52 19.22 -9.57 -33.51
N ASN A 53 18.48 -9.19 -34.58
CA ASN A 53 18.21 -7.80 -34.94
C ASN A 53 16.95 -7.24 -34.27
N ILE A 54 16.21 -8.05 -33.53
CA ILE A 54 14.97 -7.68 -32.89
C ILE A 54 15.21 -7.59 -31.37
N LEU A 55 14.92 -6.42 -30.80
CA LEU A 55 14.90 -6.19 -29.36
C LEU A 55 13.46 -6.05 -28.89
N ALA A 56 12.99 -6.95 -28.02
CA ALA A 56 11.66 -6.92 -27.44
C ALA A 56 11.76 -6.78 -25.91
N ILE A 57 11.22 -5.70 -25.39
CA ILE A 57 11.31 -5.35 -23.98
C ILE A 57 9.91 -5.40 -23.35
N THR A 58 9.81 -6.09 -22.20
CA THR A 58 8.57 -6.16 -21.42
C THR A 58 8.83 -5.70 -19.97
N PHE A 59 7.75 -5.56 -19.19
CA PHE A 59 7.87 -5.10 -17.80
C PHE A 59 8.13 -6.22 -16.79
N THR A 60 7.66 -7.44 -17.07
CA THR A 60 7.78 -8.58 -16.16
C THR A 60 8.45 -9.79 -16.80
N ASN A 61 9.19 -10.54 -15.99
CA ASN A 61 9.82 -11.79 -16.45
C ASN A 61 8.78 -12.83 -16.89
N LYS A 62 7.58 -12.82 -16.27
CA LYS A 62 6.47 -13.69 -16.67
C LYS A 62 6.02 -13.37 -18.09
N ALA A 63 5.74 -12.09 -18.39
CA ALA A 63 5.33 -11.67 -19.74
C ALA A 63 6.40 -11.98 -20.79
N ALA A 64 7.69 -11.74 -20.48
CA ALA A 64 8.79 -12.09 -21.35
C ALA A 64 8.83 -13.58 -21.67
N ARG A 65 8.66 -14.43 -20.65
CA ARG A 65 8.66 -15.90 -20.82
C ARG A 65 7.47 -16.38 -21.64
N GLU A 66 6.24 -15.96 -21.28
CA GLU A 66 5.03 -16.34 -22.03
C GLU A 66 5.09 -15.91 -23.50
N MET A 67 5.58 -14.71 -23.78
CA MET A 67 5.75 -14.21 -25.13
C MET A 67 6.78 -15.06 -25.88
N LYS A 68 7.93 -15.38 -25.26
CA LYS A 68 8.98 -16.22 -25.85
C LYS A 68 8.47 -17.63 -26.16
N GLU A 69 7.71 -18.24 -25.26
CA GLU A 69 7.08 -19.55 -25.47
C GLU A 69 6.08 -19.54 -26.63
N ARG A 70 5.28 -18.49 -26.77
CA ARG A 70 4.34 -18.33 -27.90
C ARG A 70 5.07 -18.17 -29.22
N ILE A 71 6.14 -17.41 -29.25
CA ILE A 71 6.98 -17.23 -30.45
C ILE A 71 7.69 -18.53 -30.79
N ALA A 72 8.27 -19.25 -29.82
CA ALA A 72 8.95 -20.51 -30.01
C ALA A 72 8.06 -21.58 -30.67
N LYS A 73 6.78 -21.62 -30.33
CA LYS A 73 5.80 -22.52 -30.95
C LYS A 73 5.62 -22.27 -32.46
N GLN A 74 5.90 -21.05 -32.93
CA GLN A 74 5.69 -20.66 -34.34
C GLN A 74 6.95 -20.70 -35.18
N ILE A 75 8.11 -20.31 -34.62
CA ILE A 75 9.37 -20.18 -35.35
C ILE A 75 10.42 -21.22 -34.94
N GLY A 76 10.13 -22.06 -33.94
CA GLY A 76 11.07 -23.00 -33.34
C GLY A 76 11.91 -22.41 -32.20
N GLU A 77 12.37 -23.30 -31.31
CA GLU A 77 13.11 -22.91 -30.10
C GLU A 77 14.47 -22.26 -30.40
N GLN A 78 15.16 -22.72 -31.44
CA GLN A 78 16.49 -22.22 -31.80
C GLN A 78 16.46 -20.75 -32.23
N ASP A 79 15.52 -20.34 -33.07
CA ASP A 79 15.38 -18.96 -33.52
C ASP A 79 14.81 -18.08 -32.39
N ALA A 80 13.87 -18.59 -31.62
CA ALA A 80 13.35 -17.89 -30.44
C ALA A 80 14.42 -17.65 -29.37
N ALA A 81 15.41 -18.52 -29.22
CA ALA A 81 16.52 -18.35 -28.29
C ALA A 81 17.47 -17.20 -28.69
N GLN A 82 17.56 -16.88 -29.97
CA GLN A 82 18.41 -15.80 -30.49
C GLN A 82 17.79 -14.39 -30.40
N LEU A 83 16.48 -14.30 -30.14
CA LEU A 83 15.80 -13.04 -29.91
C LEU A 83 16.33 -12.36 -28.65
N TRP A 84 16.58 -11.06 -28.75
CA TRP A 84 16.85 -10.24 -27.56
C TRP A 84 15.52 -9.86 -26.91
N MET A 85 15.05 -10.73 -26.03
CA MET A 85 13.78 -10.56 -25.34
C MET A 85 13.94 -10.69 -23.83
N GLY A 86 13.38 -9.75 -23.07
CA GLY A 86 13.47 -9.73 -21.62
C GLY A 86 12.87 -8.47 -21.00
N THR A 87 13.11 -8.30 -19.70
CA THR A 87 12.78 -7.05 -19.00
C THR A 87 13.88 -6.01 -19.25
N PHE A 88 13.55 -4.71 -19.04
CA PHE A 88 14.54 -3.64 -19.12
C PHE A 88 15.83 -4.00 -18.36
N HIS A 89 15.71 -4.37 -17.09
CA HIS A 89 16.87 -4.70 -16.26
C HIS A 89 17.69 -5.89 -16.81
N SER A 90 17.04 -6.96 -17.26
CA SER A 90 17.74 -8.14 -17.76
C SER A 90 18.53 -7.85 -19.05
N ILE A 91 17.95 -7.08 -19.96
CA ILE A 91 18.59 -6.69 -21.22
C ILE A 91 19.76 -5.75 -20.98
N PHE A 92 19.56 -4.70 -20.19
CA PHE A 92 20.59 -3.67 -19.98
C PHE A 92 21.71 -4.14 -19.06
N MET A 93 21.43 -4.99 -18.08
CA MET A 93 22.46 -5.71 -17.34
C MET A 93 23.35 -6.54 -18.27
N LYS A 94 22.78 -7.22 -19.27
CA LYS A 94 23.56 -7.99 -20.26
C LYS A 94 24.46 -7.08 -21.11
N ILE A 95 23.95 -5.91 -21.52
CA ILE A 95 24.75 -4.91 -22.25
C ILE A 95 25.87 -4.36 -21.37
N LEU A 96 25.58 -3.97 -20.13
CA LEU A 96 26.59 -3.50 -19.19
C LEU A 96 27.73 -4.51 -19.02
N ARG A 97 27.40 -5.80 -18.83
CA ARG A 97 28.43 -6.85 -18.70
C ARG A 97 29.30 -7.04 -19.95
N MET A 98 28.73 -6.79 -21.13
CA MET A 98 29.49 -6.87 -22.38
C MET A 98 30.41 -5.66 -22.63
N GLU A 99 30.03 -4.49 -22.13
CA GLU A 99 30.76 -3.23 -22.33
C GLU A 99 31.40 -2.71 -21.05
N ILE A 100 31.56 -3.55 -20.05
CA ILE A 100 31.97 -3.16 -18.70
C ILE A 100 33.31 -2.45 -18.67
N ASP A 101 34.24 -2.83 -19.58
CA ASP A 101 35.57 -2.23 -19.70
C ASP A 101 35.54 -0.71 -20.04
N LYS A 102 34.35 -0.22 -20.45
CA LYS A 102 34.13 1.22 -20.74
C LYS A 102 33.43 1.94 -19.57
N THR A 103 33.27 1.25 -18.46
CA THR A 103 32.68 1.82 -17.24
C THR A 103 33.72 1.83 -16.12
N ASP A 104 33.37 2.51 -15.03
CA ASP A 104 34.17 2.50 -13.81
C ASP A 104 33.97 1.24 -12.94
N TYR A 105 33.32 0.19 -13.48
CA TYR A 105 33.01 -1.06 -12.80
C TYR A 105 33.76 -2.25 -13.42
N GLN A 106 33.97 -3.28 -12.63
CA GLN A 106 34.59 -4.52 -13.08
C GLN A 106 33.53 -5.54 -13.54
N LYS A 107 33.92 -6.49 -14.39
CA LYS A 107 33.03 -7.49 -14.98
C LYS A 107 32.25 -8.33 -13.98
N ASN A 108 32.80 -8.55 -12.81
CA ASN A 108 32.24 -9.31 -11.70
C ASN A 108 31.45 -8.46 -10.71
N PHE A 109 30.90 -7.31 -11.13
CA PHE A 109 30.11 -6.48 -10.23
C PHE A 109 28.95 -7.23 -9.59
N THR A 110 28.70 -6.91 -8.32
CA THR A 110 27.59 -7.46 -7.54
C THR A 110 26.32 -6.63 -7.78
N ILE A 111 25.18 -7.30 -7.82
CA ILE A 111 23.88 -6.60 -7.83
C ILE A 111 23.33 -6.60 -6.41
N TYR A 112 23.20 -5.40 -5.85
CA TYR A 112 22.61 -5.21 -4.53
C TYR A 112 21.09 -5.32 -4.58
N ASP A 113 20.54 -6.10 -3.68
CA ASP A 113 19.11 -6.12 -3.45
C ASP A 113 18.66 -4.92 -2.59
N ALA A 114 17.37 -4.84 -2.32
CA ALA A 114 16.81 -3.77 -1.49
C ALA A 114 17.35 -3.79 -0.03
N THR A 115 17.76 -4.95 0.48
CA THR A 115 18.31 -5.09 1.83
C THR A 115 19.76 -4.62 1.84
N ASP A 116 20.55 -5.01 0.85
CA ASP A 116 21.94 -4.58 0.69
C ASP A 116 22.01 -3.06 0.56
N SER A 117 21.20 -2.47 -0.32
CA SER A 117 21.11 -1.04 -0.53
C SER A 117 20.76 -0.28 0.75
N LYS A 118 19.78 -0.77 1.51
CA LYS A 118 19.43 -0.21 2.83
C LYS A 118 20.57 -0.30 3.83
N ASN A 119 21.33 -1.39 3.85
CA ASN A 119 22.47 -1.54 4.76
C ASN A 119 23.60 -0.55 4.43
N VAL A 120 23.86 -0.31 3.14
CA VAL A 120 24.84 0.71 2.71
C VAL A 120 24.42 2.10 3.18
N VAL A 121 23.15 2.50 2.93
CA VAL A 121 22.64 3.82 3.36
C VAL A 121 22.68 3.94 4.88
N LYS A 122 22.31 2.89 5.61
CA LYS A 122 22.38 2.85 7.08
C LYS A 122 23.81 3.06 7.60
N GLY A 123 24.78 2.43 6.94
CA GLY A 123 26.20 2.63 7.25
C GLY A 123 26.62 4.09 7.05
N ILE A 124 26.23 4.71 5.94
CA ILE A 124 26.56 6.11 5.62
C ILE A 124 25.94 7.07 6.65
N ILE A 125 24.68 6.91 7.01
CA ILE A 125 24.00 7.73 8.02
C ILE A 125 24.77 7.65 9.36
N LYS A 126 25.18 6.44 9.74
CA LYS A 126 25.99 6.20 10.95
C LYS A 126 27.39 6.84 10.86
N ASP A 127 28.10 6.65 9.74
CA ASP A 127 29.45 7.17 9.54
C ASP A 127 29.47 8.71 9.54
N MET A 128 28.40 9.35 9.08
CA MET A 128 28.20 10.80 9.11
C MET A 128 27.65 11.33 10.45
N ASN A 129 27.45 10.47 11.46
CA ASN A 129 26.85 10.79 12.76
C ASN A 129 25.50 11.55 12.64
N LEU A 130 24.65 11.18 11.68
CA LEU A 130 23.35 11.79 11.46
C LEU A 130 22.29 11.13 12.33
N ASP A 131 21.28 11.94 12.72
CA ASP A 131 20.12 11.45 13.49
C ASP A 131 19.23 10.57 12.59
N ASP A 132 19.09 9.30 12.93
CA ASP A 132 18.28 8.32 12.20
C ASP A 132 16.76 8.62 12.22
N LYS A 133 16.30 9.49 13.11
CA LYS A 133 14.91 9.97 13.14
C LYS A 133 14.66 11.08 12.11
N ILE A 134 15.70 11.88 11.81
CA ILE A 134 15.62 12.93 10.78
C ILE A 134 15.90 12.31 9.40
N TYR A 135 16.94 11.48 9.34
CA TYR A 135 17.35 10.76 8.13
C TYR A 135 16.81 9.33 8.14
N ASP A 136 15.48 9.21 8.17
CA ASP A 136 14.83 7.90 8.11
C ASP A 136 15.31 7.12 6.88
N LEU A 137 15.80 5.91 7.14
CA LEU A 137 16.46 5.06 6.15
C LEU A 137 15.62 4.84 4.87
N ARG A 138 14.31 4.70 5.01
CA ARG A 138 13.43 4.46 3.86
C ARG A 138 13.22 5.71 3.05
N THR A 139 13.04 6.84 3.72
CA THR A 139 12.94 8.14 3.04
C THR A 139 14.20 8.41 2.26
N VAL A 140 15.37 8.20 2.85
CA VAL A 140 16.66 8.40 2.18
C VAL A 140 16.80 7.47 0.96
N CYS A 141 16.53 6.17 1.12
CA CYS A 141 16.57 5.22 0.01
C CYS A 141 15.58 5.59 -1.11
N SER A 142 14.35 6.00 -0.76
CA SER A 142 13.34 6.42 -1.73
C SER A 142 13.75 7.67 -2.50
N ARG A 143 14.38 8.64 -1.84
CA ARG A 143 14.89 9.87 -2.49
C ARG A 143 16.02 9.55 -3.46
N ILE A 144 16.97 8.69 -3.07
CA ILE A 144 18.08 8.26 -3.94
C ILE A 144 17.54 7.50 -5.17
N SER A 145 16.64 6.55 -4.96
CA SER A 145 16.01 5.78 -6.05
C SER A 145 15.24 6.70 -7.01
N GLY A 146 14.42 7.61 -6.46
CA GLY A 146 13.68 8.59 -7.27
C GLY A 146 14.62 9.47 -8.11
N ALA A 147 15.68 10.01 -7.52
CA ALA A 147 16.66 10.84 -8.22
C ALA A 147 17.35 10.06 -9.35
N LYS A 148 17.75 8.80 -9.11
CA LYS A 148 18.33 7.93 -10.16
C LYS A 148 17.36 7.71 -11.31
N ASN A 149 16.10 7.39 -11.01
CA ASN A 149 15.05 7.14 -12.00
C ASN A 149 14.66 8.40 -12.81
N ASP A 150 14.88 9.58 -12.24
CA ASP A 150 14.66 10.88 -12.89
C ASP A 150 15.92 11.46 -13.55
N LEU A 151 17.03 10.71 -13.56
CA LEU A 151 18.34 11.16 -14.11
C LEU A 151 18.89 12.39 -13.40
N ILE A 152 18.62 12.56 -12.13
CA ILE A 152 19.10 13.66 -11.31
C ILE A 152 20.38 13.21 -10.60
N SER A 153 21.51 13.86 -10.92
CA SER A 153 22.77 13.60 -10.22
C SER A 153 22.78 14.17 -8.80
N PRO A 154 23.69 13.75 -7.91
CA PRO A 154 23.84 14.36 -6.60
C PRO A 154 24.01 15.88 -6.66
N GLU A 155 24.72 16.40 -7.68
CA GLU A 155 24.97 17.83 -7.88
C GLU A 155 23.70 18.59 -8.31
N GLN A 156 22.84 17.94 -9.08
CA GLN A 156 21.57 18.52 -9.54
C GLN A 156 20.46 18.44 -8.49
N TYR A 157 20.61 17.55 -7.49
CA TYR A 157 19.57 17.31 -6.49
C TYR A 157 19.21 18.55 -5.68
N GLU A 158 20.19 19.44 -5.40
CA GLU A 158 19.98 20.71 -4.68
C GLU A 158 18.98 21.66 -5.37
N SER A 159 18.83 21.55 -6.69
CA SER A 159 17.93 22.39 -7.48
C SER A 159 16.50 21.80 -7.61
N THR A 160 16.20 20.69 -6.95
CA THR A 160 14.91 20.03 -7.05
C THR A 160 13.93 20.45 -5.96
N GLU A 161 12.60 20.31 -6.25
CA GLU A 161 11.55 20.49 -5.25
C GLU A 161 11.70 19.49 -4.09
N GLN A 162 12.19 18.27 -4.38
CA GLN A 162 12.44 17.27 -3.35
C GLN A 162 13.50 17.72 -2.35
N TYR A 163 14.55 18.43 -2.79
CA TYR A 163 15.53 19.00 -1.88
C TYR A 163 14.93 20.13 -1.03
N ALA A 164 14.03 20.93 -1.58
CA ALA A 164 13.32 21.94 -0.81
C ALA A 164 12.47 21.29 0.31
N ASP A 165 11.77 20.19 0.01
CA ASP A 165 11.04 19.39 1.00
C ASP A 165 11.97 18.80 2.07
N ASP A 166 13.13 18.29 1.64
CA ASP A 166 14.11 17.71 2.54
C ASP A 166 14.73 18.79 3.46
N SER A 167 14.98 19.96 2.92
CA SER A 167 15.46 21.12 3.70
C SER A 167 14.42 21.57 4.73
N ASN A 168 13.16 21.64 4.36
CA ASN A 168 12.07 21.94 5.28
C ASN A 168 11.95 20.89 6.40
N ALA A 169 12.27 19.63 6.10
CA ALA A 169 12.34 18.53 7.06
C ALA A 169 13.70 18.41 7.77
N LYS A 170 14.58 19.42 7.66
CA LYS A 170 15.94 19.49 8.24
C LYS A 170 16.90 18.39 7.75
N ARG A 171 16.68 17.85 6.56
CA ARG A 171 17.53 16.84 5.92
C ARG A 171 18.54 17.47 4.95
N TYR A 172 19.31 18.45 5.42
CA TYR A 172 20.28 19.23 4.60
C TYR A 172 21.41 18.37 4.02
N LYS A 173 21.67 17.17 4.57
CA LYS A 173 22.75 16.27 4.16
C LYS A 173 22.34 15.23 3.11
N MET A 174 21.16 15.38 2.49
CA MET A 174 20.68 14.41 1.49
C MET A 174 21.62 14.28 0.30
N VAL A 175 22.17 15.38 -0.20
CA VAL A 175 23.15 15.39 -1.30
C VAL A 175 24.42 14.65 -0.91
N ASP A 176 24.94 14.92 0.30
CA ASP A 176 26.15 14.26 0.80
C ASP A 176 25.94 12.74 0.95
N ILE A 177 24.77 12.34 1.44
CA ILE A 177 24.40 10.91 1.58
C ILE A 177 24.30 10.27 0.19
N TYR A 178 23.62 10.91 -0.77
CA TYR A 178 23.48 10.40 -2.13
C TYR A 178 24.84 10.23 -2.80
N ARG A 179 25.71 11.25 -2.71
CA ARG A 179 27.09 11.20 -3.23
C ARG A 179 27.91 10.09 -2.58
N ALA A 180 27.81 9.93 -1.26
CA ALA A 180 28.50 8.88 -0.52
C ALA A 180 27.99 7.49 -0.92
N TYR A 181 26.67 7.35 -1.13
CA TYR A 181 26.05 6.10 -1.59
C TYR A 181 26.60 5.67 -2.96
N MET A 182 26.58 6.57 -3.94
CA MET A 182 27.12 6.31 -5.28
C MET A 182 28.59 5.91 -5.22
N ARG A 183 29.41 6.64 -4.43
CA ARG A 183 30.82 6.32 -4.24
C ARG A 183 31.03 4.95 -3.58
N LYS A 184 30.23 4.63 -2.55
CA LYS A 184 30.34 3.36 -1.83
C LYS A 184 29.97 2.17 -2.74
N CYS A 185 28.93 2.30 -3.55
CA CYS A 185 28.56 1.30 -4.56
C CYS A 185 29.69 1.09 -5.57
N GLN A 186 30.25 2.17 -6.11
CA GLN A 186 31.38 2.12 -7.05
C GLN A 186 32.62 1.46 -6.42
N THR A 187 33.02 1.88 -5.22
CA THR A 187 34.17 1.31 -4.51
C THR A 187 33.99 -0.18 -4.20
N SER A 188 32.77 -0.60 -3.91
CA SER A 188 32.43 -2.00 -3.66
C SER A 188 32.23 -2.82 -4.93
N ASN A 189 32.43 -2.22 -6.11
CA ASN A 189 32.10 -2.83 -7.40
C ASN A 189 30.68 -3.43 -7.40
N ALA A 190 29.69 -2.64 -6.94
CA ALA A 190 28.32 -3.06 -6.79
C ALA A 190 27.35 -2.06 -7.42
N MET A 191 26.26 -2.53 -7.96
CA MET A 191 25.16 -1.75 -8.53
C MET A 191 23.86 -2.16 -7.89
N ASP A 192 22.99 -1.23 -7.53
CA ASP A 192 21.61 -1.56 -7.21
C ASP A 192 20.76 -1.72 -8.50
N PHE A 193 19.47 -2.03 -8.36
CA PHE A 193 18.60 -2.21 -9.52
C PHE A 193 18.46 -0.92 -10.35
N ASP A 194 18.41 0.24 -9.72
CA ASP A 194 18.30 1.51 -10.44
C ASP A 194 19.60 1.83 -11.17
N ASP A 195 20.77 1.44 -10.61
CA ASP A 195 22.07 1.61 -11.24
C ASP A 195 22.20 0.83 -12.55
N LEU A 196 21.59 -0.34 -12.67
CA LEU A 196 21.66 -1.13 -13.92
C LEU A 196 21.14 -0.32 -15.11
N LEU A 197 20.11 0.49 -14.91
CA LEU A 197 19.55 1.36 -15.94
C LEU A 197 20.34 2.66 -16.05
N LEU A 198 20.63 3.30 -14.92
CA LEU A 198 21.37 4.57 -14.88
C LEU A 198 22.76 4.43 -15.51
N GLN A 199 23.54 3.41 -15.14
CA GLN A 199 24.86 3.17 -15.71
C GLN A 199 24.82 2.83 -17.19
N THR A 200 23.78 2.13 -17.66
CA THR A 200 23.58 1.93 -19.11
C THR A 200 23.34 3.24 -19.83
N HIS A 201 22.51 4.12 -19.26
CA HIS A 201 22.28 5.45 -19.83
C HIS A 201 23.55 6.28 -19.86
N LEU A 202 24.31 6.34 -18.75
CA LEU A 202 25.57 7.07 -18.66
C LEU A 202 26.64 6.51 -19.61
N LEU A 203 26.69 5.17 -19.76
CA LEU A 203 27.55 4.49 -20.73
C LEU A 203 27.27 4.97 -22.16
N PHE A 204 26.01 5.05 -22.54
CA PHE A 204 25.63 5.53 -23.88
C PHE A 204 25.92 7.01 -24.08
N LEU A 205 25.79 7.84 -23.04
CA LEU A 205 26.15 9.27 -23.11
C LEU A 205 27.67 9.47 -23.27
N LYS A 206 28.48 8.71 -22.52
CA LYS A 206 29.94 8.79 -22.55
C LYS A 206 30.56 8.18 -23.84
N HIS A 207 29.85 7.19 -24.42
CA HIS A 207 30.32 6.38 -25.54
C HIS A 207 29.29 6.31 -26.67
N PRO A 208 29.16 7.40 -27.49
CA PRO A 208 28.15 7.42 -28.58
C PRO A 208 28.35 6.33 -29.64
N GLU A 209 29.58 5.82 -29.76
CA GLU A 209 29.88 4.67 -30.65
C GLU A 209 29.13 3.41 -30.24
N LEU A 210 28.78 3.26 -28.96
CA LEU A 210 27.96 2.13 -28.50
C LEU A 210 26.50 2.27 -28.91
N ILE A 211 25.98 3.51 -28.95
CA ILE A 211 24.63 3.75 -29.48
C ILE A 211 24.58 3.25 -30.92
N LYS A 212 25.57 3.61 -31.75
CA LYS A 212 25.68 3.14 -33.12
C LYS A 212 25.77 1.62 -33.20
N LYS A 213 26.69 0.99 -32.41
CA LYS A 213 26.86 -0.45 -32.33
C LYS A 213 25.55 -1.19 -32.05
N TYR A 214 24.80 -0.72 -31.05
CA TYR A 214 23.57 -1.40 -30.62
C TYR A 214 22.38 -1.02 -31.47
N SER A 215 22.30 0.18 -32.06
CA SER A 215 21.32 0.51 -33.08
C SER A 215 21.49 -0.32 -34.36
N ASP A 216 22.74 -0.51 -34.84
CA ASP A 216 23.03 -1.37 -35.99
C ASP A 216 22.66 -2.84 -35.70
N LYS A 217 22.83 -3.27 -34.45
CA LYS A 217 22.43 -4.61 -34.01
C LYS A 217 20.93 -4.75 -33.88
N PHE A 218 20.27 -3.84 -33.14
CA PHE A 218 18.83 -3.85 -32.88
C PHE A 218 18.11 -3.02 -33.90
N ARG A 219 17.96 -3.55 -35.11
CA ARG A 219 17.33 -2.83 -36.23
C ARG A 219 15.84 -2.61 -36.04
N TYR A 220 15.22 -3.28 -35.10
CA TYR A 220 13.82 -3.08 -34.72
C TYR A 220 13.64 -3.26 -33.21
N ILE A 221 13.00 -2.29 -32.57
CA ILE A 221 12.82 -2.27 -31.13
C ILE A 221 11.32 -2.30 -30.82
N LEU A 222 10.91 -3.23 -29.95
CA LEU A 222 9.55 -3.36 -29.46
C LEU A 222 9.52 -3.13 -27.95
N VAL A 223 8.57 -2.36 -27.47
CA VAL A 223 8.40 -2.11 -26.02
C VAL A 223 6.94 -2.32 -25.65
N ASP A 224 6.70 -3.24 -24.71
CA ASP A 224 5.38 -3.46 -24.10
C ASP A 224 5.17 -2.56 -22.88
N GLU A 225 3.91 -2.34 -22.52
CA GLU A 225 3.48 -1.53 -21.36
C GLU A 225 4.22 -0.16 -21.29
N TYR A 226 4.35 0.50 -22.42
CA TYR A 226 5.16 1.72 -22.58
C TYR A 226 4.76 2.85 -21.64
N GLN A 227 3.49 2.91 -21.21
CA GLN A 227 2.98 3.88 -20.24
C GLN A 227 3.59 3.74 -18.82
N ASP A 228 4.23 2.62 -18.53
CA ASP A 228 4.86 2.37 -17.23
C ASP A 228 6.36 2.67 -17.20
N THR A 229 6.91 3.18 -18.31
CA THR A 229 8.34 3.51 -18.40
C THR A 229 8.70 4.74 -17.56
N ASN A 230 9.87 4.70 -16.91
CA ASN A 230 10.48 5.86 -16.24
C ASN A 230 11.37 6.67 -17.20
N SER A 231 11.94 7.79 -16.73
CA SER A 231 12.77 8.66 -17.55
C SER A 231 14.03 7.98 -18.08
N VAL A 232 14.66 7.12 -17.28
CA VAL A 232 15.88 6.40 -17.70
C VAL A 232 15.56 5.42 -18.81
N GLN A 233 14.54 4.60 -18.64
CA GLN A 233 14.08 3.61 -19.63
C GLN A 233 13.70 4.29 -20.95
N TYR A 234 12.94 5.38 -20.87
CA TYR A 234 12.57 6.19 -22.04
C TYR A 234 13.81 6.68 -22.79
N ASN A 235 14.79 7.28 -22.10
CA ASN A 235 15.98 7.83 -22.73
C ASN A 235 16.87 6.75 -23.37
N ILE A 236 17.01 5.60 -22.72
CA ILE A 236 17.76 4.47 -23.30
C ILE A 236 17.11 3.99 -24.60
N VAL A 237 15.78 3.76 -24.59
CA VAL A 237 15.06 3.33 -25.80
C VAL A 237 15.16 4.37 -26.91
N LYS A 238 15.01 5.65 -26.58
CA LYS A 238 15.14 6.76 -27.53
C LYS A 238 16.54 6.81 -28.14
N SER A 239 17.61 6.63 -27.35
CA SER A 239 18.97 6.59 -27.86
C SER A 239 19.21 5.41 -28.82
N LEU A 240 18.73 4.21 -28.47
CA LEU A 240 18.86 3.02 -29.32
C LEU A 240 18.09 3.15 -30.64
N ALA A 241 16.93 3.80 -30.62
CA ALA A 241 16.13 4.01 -31.82
C ALA A 241 16.57 5.20 -32.69
N SER A 242 17.49 6.04 -32.21
CA SER A 242 17.83 7.36 -32.81
C SER A 242 18.33 7.31 -34.25
N LEU A 243 18.98 6.21 -34.70
CA LEU A 243 19.54 6.08 -36.02
C LEU A 243 18.56 5.57 -37.08
N HIS A 244 17.59 4.75 -36.70
CA HIS A 244 16.71 4.10 -37.67
C HIS A 244 15.22 4.38 -37.44
N HIS A 245 14.85 4.93 -36.28
CA HIS A 245 13.49 5.27 -35.86
C HIS A 245 12.51 4.08 -35.93
N LYS A 246 13.00 2.85 -36.03
CA LYS A 246 12.17 1.63 -36.05
C LYS A 246 11.83 1.20 -34.64
N LEU A 247 10.87 1.88 -34.04
CA LEU A 247 10.40 1.73 -32.68
C LEU A 247 8.90 1.46 -32.67
N PHE A 248 8.52 0.28 -32.15
CA PHE A 248 7.14 -0.14 -32.01
C PHE A 248 6.79 -0.23 -30.54
N VAL A 249 6.01 0.72 -30.03
CA VAL A 249 5.60 0.73 -28.61
C VAL A 249 4.13 0.40 -28.48
N VAL A 250 3.80 -0.43 -27.52
CA VAL A 250 2.43 -0.81 -27.18
C VAL A 250 2.14 -0.39 -25.75
N GLY A 251 0.99 0.19 -25.54
CA GLY A 251 0.61 0.62 -24.22
C GLY A 251 -0.85 1.03 -24.11
N ASP A 252 -1.26 1.27 -22.87
CA ASP A 252 -2.57 1.80 -22.51
C ASP A 252 -2.40 2.86 -21.43
N ASP A 253 -2.52 4.12 -21.80
CA ASP A 253 -2.45 5.25 -20.88
C ASP A 253 -3.45 5.14 -19.73
N ALA A 254 -4.62 4.50 -19.98
CA ALA A 254 -5.61 4.21 -18.95
C ALA A 254 -5.16 3.14 -17.93
N GLN A 255 -4.07 2.42 -18.20
CA GLN A 255 -3.48 1.45 -17.29
C GLN A 255 -2.14 1.90 -16.68
N SER A 256 -1.79 3.20 -16.76
CA SER A 256 -0.63 3.77 -16.10
C SER A 256 -0.89 3.94 -14.60
N ILE A 257 -0.40 3.01 -13.78
CA ILE A 257 -0.67 2.90 -12.33
C ILE A 257 0.60 2.73 -11.48
N TYR A 258 1.78 3.01 -12.04
CA TYR A 258 3.07 2.83 -11.35
C TYR A 258 3.86 4.14 -11.17
N ALA A 259 3.18 5.30 -11.10
CA ALA A 259 3.84 6.57 -10.85
C ALA A 259 4.61 6.57 -9.51
N PHE A 260 4.12 5.85 -8.50
CA PHE A 260 4.82 5.66 -7.22
C PHE A 260 6.15 4.87 -7.35
N ARG A 261 6.42 4.23 -8.49
CA ARG A 261 7.68 3.58 -8.87
C ARG A 261 8.46 4.36 -9.93
N GLY A 262 8.13 5.64 -10.15
CA GLY A 262 8.80 6.51 -11.11
C GLY A 262 8.30 6.40 -12.55
N ALA A 263 7.21 5.67 -12.83
CA ALA A 263 6.60 5.64 -14.16
C ALA A 263 6.09 7.04 -14.54
N ARG A 264 6.27 7.41 -15.81
CA ARG A 264 5.85 8.71 -16.36
C ARG A 264 4.89 8.51 -17.52
N ILE A 265 3.63 8.79 -17.27
CA ILE A 265 2.59 8.72 -18.30
C ILE A 265 2.88 9.64 -19.50
N GLU A 266 3.62 10.74 -19.27
CA GLU A 266 4.03 11.68 -20.29
C GLU A 266 4.82 11.01 -21.43
N ASN A 267 5.52 9.90 -21.15
CA ASN A 267 6.28 9.16 -22.15
C ASN A 267 5.38 8.63 -23.29
N ILE A 268 4.20 8.10 -22.96
CA ILE A 268 3.24 7.63 -23.97
C ILE A 268 2.42 8.79 -24.54
N LEU A 269 2.00 9.76 -23.72
CA LEU A 269 1.19 10.90 -24.17
C LEU A 269 1.94 11.79 -25.16
N ASN A 270 3.26 11.94 -24.98
CA ASN A 270 4.10 12.79 -25.82
C ASN A 270 4.79 12.04 -26.98
N PHE A 271 4.53 10.76 -27.17
CA PHE A 271 5.24 9.94 -28.17
C PHE A 271 5.19 10.57 -29.58
N GLN A 272 4.03 11.05 -30.03
CA GLN A 272 3.87 11.68 -31.33
C GLN A 272 4.59 13.04 -31.44
N ARG A 273 4.78 13.74 -30.32
CA ARG A 273 5.58 14.97 -30.29
C ARG A 273 7.06 14.65 -30.45
N ASP A 274 7.53 13.56 -29.86
CA ASP A 274 8.93 13.13 -29.89
C ASP A 274 9.30 12.45 -31.21
N TYR A 275 8.33 11.80 -31.86
CA TYR A 275 8.46 11.17 -33.18
C TYR A 275 7.35 11.69 -34.08
N LYS A 276 7.62 12.79 -34.82
CA LYS A 276 6.61 13.48 -35.66
C LYS A 276 6.04 12.61 -36.78
N GLU A 277 6.86 11.65 -37.26
CA GLU A 277 6.53 10.67 -38.28
C GLU A 277 5.78 9.44 -37.73
N ALA A 278 5.57 9.37 -36.43
CA ALA A 278 4.98 8.21 -35.78
C ALA A 278 3.56 7.93 -36.25
N LYS A 279 3.28 6.68 -36.62
CA LYS A 279 1.94 6.21 -36.92
C LYS A 279 1.27 5.70 -35.64
N ILE A 280 0.03 6.17 -35.42
CA ILE A 280 -0.75 5.72 -34.25
C ILE A 280 -1.77 4.69 -34.71
N PHE A 281 -1.80 3.55 -34.03
CA PHE A 281 -2.80 2.51 -34.20
C PHE A 281 -3.62 2.39 -32.91
N LYS A 282 -4.94 2.28 -33.04
CA LYS A 282 -5.84 2.09 -31.91
C LYS A 282 -6.44 0.71 -31.96
N LEU A 283 -6.24 -0.07 -30.90
CA LEU A 283 -6.88 -1.37 -30.72
C LEU A 283 -8.04 -1.18 -29.73
N GLU A 284 -9.24 -0.99 -30.30
CA GLU A 284 -10.43 -0.61 -29.55
C GLU A 284 -11.35 -1.79 -29.27
N GLN A 285 -11.23 -2.92 -29.99
CA GLN A 285 -12.01 -4.12 -29.75
C GLN A 285 -11.51 -4.89 -28.53
N ASN A 286 -12.36 -5.05 -27.52
CA ASN A 286 -12.11 -5.86 -26.34
C ASN A 286 -12.63 -7.29 -26.55
N TYR A 287 -11.77 -8.28 -26.34
CA TYR A 287 -12.07 -9.71 -26.47
C TYR A 287 -12.25 -10.40 -25.11
N ARG A 288 -12.05 -9.68 -23.99
CA ARG A 288 -12.04 -10.25 -22.65
C ARG A 288 -13.40 -10.19 -21.98
N SER A 289 -14.01 -9.01 -21.94
CA SER A 289 -15.11 -8.68 -21.05
C SER A 289 -16.44 -8.55 -21.78
N THR A 290 -17.53 -8.70 -21.05
CA THR A 290 -18.89 -8.39 -21.54
C THR A 290 -19.05 -6.91 -21.86
N LYS A 291 -20.05 -6.55 -22.67
CA LYS A 291 -20.33 -5.16 -23.09
C LYS A 291 -20.59 -4.24 -21.91
N VAL A 292 -21.32 -4.71 -20.89
CA VAL A 292 -21.64 -3.93 -19.69
C VAL A 292 -20.36 -3.52 -18.95
N ILE A 293 -19.43 -4.45 -18.75
CA ILE A 293 -18.15 -4.18 -18.04
C ILE A 293 -17.30 -3.17 -18.84
N VAL A 294 -17.21 -3.33 -20.17
CA VAL A 294 -16.41 -2.44 -21.02
C VAL A 294 -17.00 -1.03 -21.00
N ASN A 295 -18.31 -0.88 -21.17
CA ASN A 295 -18.97 0.42 -21.17
C ASN A 295 -18.83 1.13 -19.81
N ALA A 296 -19.02 0.42 -18.71
CA ALA A 296 -18.82 0.98 -17.37
C ALA A 296 -17.37 1.44 -17.14
N ALA A 297 -16.38 0.68 -17.63
CA ALA A 297 -14.98 1.09 -17.58
C ALA A 297 -14.71 2.35 -18.41
N ASN A 298 -15.32 2.47 -19.58
CA ASN A 298 -15.22 3.67 -20.44
C ASN A 298 -15.80 4.91 -19.74
N ASP A 299 -16.98 4.79 -19.09
CA ASP A 299 -17.62 5.90 -18.37
C ASP A 299 -16.68 6.50 -17.31
N VAL A 300 -16.02 5.64 -16.55
CA VAL A 300 -15.11 6.07 -15.50
C VAL A 300 -13.85 6.73 -16.08
N ILE A 301 -13.18 6.07 -17.03
CA ILE A 301 -11.90 6.57 -17.53
C ILE A 301 -12.06 7.84 -18.36
N ALA A 302 -13.23 8.06 -18.97
CA ALA A 302 -13.54 9.28 -19.72
C ALA A 302 -13.48 10.56 -18.87
N LYS A 303 -13.52 10.44 -17.52
CA LYS A 303 -13.40 11.59 -16.60
C LYS A 303 -11.96 12.07 -16.41
N ASN A 304 -10.95 11.33 -16.86
CA ASN A 304 -9.57 11.79 -16.85
C ASN A 304 -9.35 12.81 -17.98
N ALA A 305 -8.69 13.93 -17.64
CA ALA A 305 -8.37 14.96 -18.65
C ALA A 305 -7.13 14.55 -19.47
N ARG A 306 -6.12 13.95 -18.82
CA ARG A 306 -4.87 13.53 -19.47
C ARG A 306 -4.97 12.10 -19.94
N GLN A 307 -5.42 11.94 -21.19
CA GLN A 307 -5.57 10.63 -21.85
C GLN A 307 -5.53 10.73 -23.36
N ILE A 308 -5.24 9.60 -24.01
CA ILE A 308 -5.40 9.44 -25.45
C ILE A 308 -6.81 8.91 -25.71
N LYS A 309 -7.63 9.70 -26.42
CA LYS A 309 -9.01 9.33 -26.70
C LYS A 309 -9.07 8.03 -27.51
N LYS A 310 -9.83 7.07 -27.01
CA LYS A 310 -10.13 5.78 -27.63
C LYS A 310 -11.52 5.32 -27.19
N ASP A 311 -12.22 4.61 -28.06
CA ASP A 311 -13.57 4.10 -27.81
C ASP A 311 -13.50 2.56 -27.77
N VAL A 312 -13.22 2.02 -26.56
CA VAL A 312 -13.11 0.58 -26.39
C VAL A 312 -14.51 -0.03 -26.44
N TYR A 313 -14.72 -1.01 -27.30
CA TYR A 313 -15.99 -1.72 -27.44
C TYR A 313 -15.78 -3.25 -27.36
N SER A 314 -16.84 -3.98 -27.06
CA SER A 314 -16.84 -5.45 -27.03
C SER A 314 -17.93 -5.98 -27.95
N GLU A 315 -17.65 -7.06 -28.66
CA GLU A 315 -18.62 -7.84 -29.42
C GLU A 315 -19.11 -9.08 -28.66
N ASN A 316 -18.55 -9.33 -27.48
CA ASN A 316 -19.01 -10.39 -26.59
C ASN A 316 -20.49 -10.18 -26.19
N GLU A 317 -21.03 -11.10 -25.43
CA GLU A 317 -22.37 -10.99 -24.85
C GLU A 317 -22.55 -9.69 -24.06
N THR A 318 -23.79 -9.23 -23.92
CA THR A 318 -24.09 -8.03 -23.13
C THR A 318 -23.62 -8.20 -21.69
N GLY A 319 -23.86 -9.38 -21.12
CA GLY A 319 -23.55 -9.70 -19.75
C GLY A 319 -24.51 -9.08 -18.74
N ASP A 320 -24.39 -9.47 -17.49
CA ASP A 320 -25.18 -8.94 -16.39
C ASP A 320 -24.76 -7.51 -16.02
N ARG A 321 -25.69 -6.76 -15.42
CA ARG A 321 -25.35 -5.48 -14.78
C ARG A 321 -24.36 -5.70 -13.65
N ILE A 322 -23.48 -4.72 -13.42
CA ILE A 322 -22.51 -4.72 -12.35
C ILE A 322 -23.25 -4.61 -11.01
N ARG A 323 -23.20 -5.63 -10.20
CA ARG A 323 -23.85 -5.64 -8.89
C ARG A 323 -23.11 -4.72 -7.93
N VAL A 324 -23.83 -3.79 -7.31
CA VAL A 324 -23.33 -2.93 -6.24
C VAL A 324 -23.80 -3.49 -4.90
N LEU A 325 -22.88 -4.09 -4.16
CA LEU A 325 -23.15 -4.75 -2.88
C LEU A 325 -22.92 -3.77 -1.73
N GLU A 326 -24.01 -3.25 -1.20
CA GLU A 326 -23.98 -2.43 0.00
C GLU A 326 -24.03 -3.32 1.25
N SER A 327 -23.20 -2.97 2.23
CA SER A 327 -23.07 -3.71 3.50
C SER A 327 -23.13 -2.76 4.69
N ALA A 328 -23.62 -3.27 5.83
CA ALA A 328 -23.69 -2.46 7.05
C ALA A 328 -22.31 -2.13 7.61
N ALA A 329 -21.41 -3.12 7.59
CA ALA A 329 -20.02 -2.99 8.04
C ALA A 329 -19.09 -3.85 7.16
N ASP A 330 -17.77 -3.69 7.34
CA ASP A 330 -16.73 -4.43 6.62
C ASP A 330 -16.81 -5.97 6.85
N ILE A 331 -17.19 -6.40 8.04
CA ILE A 331 -17.44 -7.83 8.31
C ILE A 331 -18.65 -8.34 7.50
N ASP A 332 -19.74 -7.57 7.47
CA ASP A 332 -20.94 -7.93 6.70
C ASP A 332 -20.62 -7.98 5.20
N GLU A 333 -19.79 -7.05 4.71
CA GLU A 333 -19.24 -7.05 3.35
C GLU A 333 -18.55 -8.38 3.05
N SER A 334 -17.57 -8.73 3.87
CA SER A 334 -16.74 -9.93 3.69
C SER A 334 -17.56 -11.22 3.80
N TYR A 335 -18.54 -11.26 4.73
CA TYR A 335 -19.44 -12.39 4.90
C TYR A 335 -20.35 -12.60 3.67
N LYS A 336 -20.92 -11.52 3.12
CA LYS A 336 -21.77 -11.57 1.92
C LYS A 336 -20.97 -12.02 0.70
N ILE A 337 -19.74 -11.53 0.53
CA ILE A 337 -18.85 -11.95 -0.56
C ILE A 337 -18.53 -13.44 -0.47
N ALA A 338 -18.12 -13.91 0.72
CA ALA A 338 -17.83 -15.34 0.91
C ALA A 338 -19.07 -16.23 0.71
N ALA A 339 -20.26 -15.75 1.11
CA ALA A 339 -21.51 -16.46 0.85
C ALA A 339 -21.83 -16.54 -0.64
N ASP A 340 -21.65 -15.45 -1.37
CA ASP A 340 -21.91 -15.37 -2.81
C ASP A 340 -21.00 -16.35 -3.59
N ILE A 341 -19.69 -16.35 -3.28
CA ILE A 341 -18.74 -17.31 -3.87
C ILE A 341 -19.13 -18.75 -3.56
N TYR A 342 -19.46 -19.06 -2.30
CA TYR A 342 -19.85 -20.40 -1.90
C TYR A 342 -21.08 -20.90 -2.68
N ASN A 343 -22.11 -20.07 -2.80
CA ASN A 343 -23.33 -20.42 -3.51
C ASN A 343 -23.06 -20.72 -5.00
N HIS A 344 -22.31 -19.87 -5.69
CA HIS A 344 -21.97 -20.10 -7.11
C HIS A 344 -21.16 -21.36 -7.35
N VAL A 345 -20.26 -21.71 -6.44
CA VAL A 345 -19.49 -22.96 -6.55
C VAL A 345 -20.34 -24.16 -6.18
N ALA A 346 -21.26 -24.03 -5.20
CA ALA A 346 -22.16 -25.10 -4.79
C ALA A 346 -23.18 -25.46 -5.90
N ASP A 347 -23.58 -24.47 -6.72
CA ASP A 347 -24.47 -24.69 -7.88
C ASP A 347 -23.76 -25.48 -9.01
N GLY A 348 -22.45 -25.72 -8.91
CA GLY A 348 -21.65 -26.60 -9.77
C GLY A 348 -21.22 -26.01 -11.11
N GLU A 349 -21.52 -24.75 -11.38
CA GLU A 349 -21.19 -24.08 -12.65
C GLU A 349 -19.78 -23.45 -12.66
N GLU A 350 -19.22 -23.14 -11.49
CA GLU A 350 -17.97 -22.38 -11.32
C GLU A 350 -17.01 -23.05 -10.32
N LYS A 351 -15.73 -22.73 -10.42
CA LYS A 351 -14.68 -23.19 -9.51
C LYS A 351 -14.17 -22.03 -8.67
N TYR A 352 -13.60 -22.29 -7.49
CA TYR A 352 -12.97 -21.26 -6.67
C TYR A 352 -11.89 -20.48 -7.41
N SER A 353 -11.16 -21.12 -8.34
CA SER A 353 -10.15 -20.46 -9.19
C SER A 353 -10.72 -19.44 -10.18
N ASP A 354 -12.01 -19.44 -10.45
CA ASP A 354 -12.67 -18.49 -11.33
C ASP A 354 -12.94 -17.13 -10.65
N PHE A 355 -12.71 -17.04 -9.32
CA PHE A 355 -12.99 -15.85 -8.52
C PHE A 355 -11.73 -15.11 -8.08
N ALA A 356 -11.79 -13.78 -8.14
CA ALA A 356 -10.78 -12.90 -7.57
C ALA A 356 -11.41 -11.82 -6.68
N LEU A 357 -10.79 -11.61 -5.52
CA LEU A 357 -11.09 -10.52 -4.59
C LEU A 357 -10.00 -9.46 -4.73
N LEU A 358 -10.37 -8.29 -5.24
CA LEU A 358 -9.46 -7.17 -5.47
C LEU A 358 -9.71 -6.08 -4.43
N TYR A 359 -8.64 -5.59 -3.83
CA TYR A 359 -8.70 -4.53 -2.83
C TYR A 359 -7.57 -3.51 -3.04
N ARG A 360 -7.75 -2.30 -2.49
CA ARG A 360 -6.79 -1.20 -2.65
C ARG A 360 -5.55 -1.38 -1.79
N SER A 361 -5.70 -1.87 -0.56
CA SER A 361 -4.64 -2.05 0.42
C SER A 361 -4.70 -3.43 1.05
N HIS A 362 -3.54 -4.00 1.36
CA HIS A 362 -3.45 -5.29 2.03
C HIS A 362 -4.11 -5.32 3.42
N SER A 363 -4.32 -4.18 4.10
CA SER A 363 -5.05 -4.13 5.36
C SER A 363 -6.49 -4.64 5.24
N GLN A 364 -7.10 -4.52 4.05
CA GLN A 364 -8.47 -4.99 3.80
C GLN A 364 -8.60 -6.53 3.73
N SER A 365 -7.49 -7.27 3.61
CA SER A 365 -7.57 -8.73 3.38
C SER A 365 -8.04 -9.50 4.62
N ARG A 366 -7.81 -9.00 5.84
CA ARG A 366 -8.12 -9.72 7.09
C ARG A 366 -9.57 -10.21 7.16
N SER A 367 -10.52 -9.30 7.05
CA SER A 367 -11.95 -9.66 7.14
C SER A 367 -12.39 -10.61 6.02
N LEU A 368 -11.79 -10.47 4.81
CA LEU A 368 -12.02 -11.37 3.68
C LEU A 368 -11.43 -12.76 3.96
N GLU A 369 -10.20 -12.85 4.44
CA GLU A 369 -9.53 -14.10 4.81
C GLU A 369 -10.32 -14.85 5.90
N GLU A 370 -10.71 -14.14 6.97
CA GLU A 370 -11.52 -14.71 8.05
C GLU A 370 -12.88 -15.24 7.57
N SER A 371 -13.55 -14.51 6.68
CA SER A 371 -14.86 -14.92 6.16
C SER A 371 -14.78 -16.13 5.21
N LEU A 372 -13.74 -16.20 4.39
CA LEU A 372 -13.44 -17.35 3.53
C LEU A 372 -13.08 -18.58 4.38
N HIS A 373 -12.22 -18.42 5.38
CA HIS A 373 -11.83 -19.48 6.30
C HIS A 373 -13.04 -20.07 7.07
N LYS A 374 -13.90 -19.22 7.63
CA LYS A 374 -15.13 -19.65 8.34
C LYS A 374 -16.07 -20.50 7.47
N ARG A 375 -16.01 -20.34 6.14
CA ARG A 375 -16.78 -21.12 5.17
C ARG A 375 -15.98 -22.25 4.52
N GLN A 376 -14.73 -22.49 4.96
CA GLN A 376 -13.82 -23.49 4.39
C GLN A 376 -13.57 -23.29 2.88
N ILE A 377 -13.59 -22.05 2.41
CA ILE A 377 -13.30 -21.69 1.02
C ILE A 377 -11.77 -21.57 0.88
N PRO A 378 -11.13 -22.38 0.02
CA PRO A 378 -9.70 -22.29 -0.19
C PRO A 378 -9.34 -21.00 -0.93
N TYR A 379 -8.30 -20.31 -0.48
CA TYR A 379 -7.84 -19.09 -1.11
C TYR A 379 -6.31 -19.01 -1.18
N LYS A 380 -5.81 -18.11 -2.01
CA LYS A 380 -4.39 -17.75 -2.10
C LYS A 380 -4.20 -16.24 -2.24
N ILE A 381 -3.15 -15.72 -1.62
CA ILE A 381 -2.82 -14.29 -1.68
C ILE A 381 -1.67 -14.07 -2.65
N PHE A 382 -1.90 -13.20 -3.64
CA PHE A 382 -0.88 -12.83 -4.61
C PHE A 382 -0.14 -11.56 -4.17
N GLY A 383 1.20 -11.62 -4.23
CA GLY A 383 2.06 -10.47 -3.95
C GLY A 383 2.12 -10.04 -2.49
N GLY A 384 1.69 -10.92 -1.57
CA GLY A 384 1.71 -10.66 -0.14
C GLY A 384 1.68 -11.96 0.69
N LEU A 385 1.93 -11.82 1.97
CA LEU A 385 1.70 -12.85 2.97
C LEU A 385 0.26 -12.77 3.47
N SER A 386 -0.28 -13.88 3.95
CA SER A 386 -1.51 -13.89 4.74
C SER A 386 -1.45 -12.83 5.84
N PHE A 387 -2.59 -12.29 6.24
CA PHE A 387 -2.62 -11.20 7.21
C PHE A 387 -1.84 -11.55 8.48
N TYR A 388 -2.08 -12.73 9.03
CA TYR A 388 -1.44 -13.19 10.25
C TYR A 388 0.04 -13.63 10.07
N GLU A 389 0.51 -13.75 8.84
CA GLU A 389 1.90 -14.07 8.54
C GLU A 389 2.80 -12.84 8.39
N ARG A 390 2.23 -11.64 8.29
CA ARG A 390 2.97 -10.39 8.16
C ARG A 390 3.84 -10.14 9.38
N LYS A 391 5.02 -9.58 9.13
CA LYS A 391 6.03 -9.39 10.18
C LYS A 391 5.50 -8.60 11.38
N GLU A 392 4.91 -7.43 11.14
CA GLU A 392 4.37 -6.54 12.17
C GLU A 392 3.23 -7.18 12.97
N ILE A 393 2.44 -8.04 12.32
CA ILE A 393 1.36 -8.79 12.97
C ILE A 393 1.94 -9.92 13.82
N LYS A 394 2.89 -10.71 13.26
CA LYS A 394 3.59 -11.74 14.02
C LYS A 394 4.35 -11.15 15.22
N ASP A 395 4.91 -9.95 15.11
CA ASP A 395 5.59 -9.27 16.20
C ASP A 395 4.61 -8.90 17.33
N LEU A 396 3.45 -8.35 17.00
CA LEU A 396 2.39 -8.06 17.99
C LEU A 396 1.82 -9.33 18.62
N ILE A 397 1.54 -10.36 17.81
CA ILE A 397 1.06 -11.66 18.31
C ILE A 397 2.10 -12.31 19.22
N ALA A 398 3.39 -12.20 18.92
CA ALA A 398 4.44 -12.73 19.79
C ALA A 398 4.46 -12.00 21.15
N TYR A 399 4.24 -10.69 21.19
CA TYR A 399 4.04 -9.98 22.47
C TYR A 399 2.81 -10.48 23.21
N MET A 400 1.69 -10.69 22.51
CA MET A 400 0.46 -11.21 23.10
C MET A 400 0.68 -12.61 23.68
N LYS A 401 1.34 -13.51 22.93
CA LYS A 401 1.70 -14.87 23.37
C LYS A 401 2.60 -14.83 24.60
N LEU A 402 3.66 -14.02 24.58
CA LEU A 402 4.59 -13.88 25.68
C LEU A 402 3.91 -13.31 26.94
N THR A 403 2.94 -12.42 26.76
CA THR A 403 2.13 -11.87 27.85
C THR A 403 1.28 -12.96 28.53
N GLN A 404 0.74 -13.92 27.76
CA GLN A 404 0.00 -15.04 28.30
C GLN A 404 0.90 -16.14 28.86
N ASN A 405 1.96 -16.47 28.15
CA ASN A 405 2.91 -17.51 28.51
C ASN A 405 4.36 -16.99 28.44
N GLY A 406 4.92 -16.61 29.58
CA GLY A 406 6.31 -16.14 29.68
C GLY A 406 7.34 -17.19 29.27
N ASN A 407 7.00 -18.49 29.27
CA ASN A 407 7.88 -19.57 28.87
C ASN A 407 7.89 -19.83 27.34
N ASP A 408 7.22 -19.03 26.53
CA ASP A 408 7.29 -19.11 25.07
C ASP A 408 8.62 -18.53 24.59
N ASP A 409 9.63 -19.39 24.45
CA ASP A 409 10.98 -19.02 24.03
C ASP A 409 11.04 -18.41 22.63
N GLU A 410 10.20 -18.86 21.70
CA GLU A 410 10.18 -18.32 20.35
C GLU A 410 9.55 -16.92 20.32
N ALA A 411 8.47 -16.70 21.07
CA ALA A 411 7.92 -15.38 21.26
C ALA A 411 8.93 -14.45 21.95
N PHE A 412 9.65 -14.95 22.97
CA PHE A 412 10.68 -14.17 23.68
C PHE A 412 11.79 -13.72 22.73
N LYS A 413 12.42 -14.64 21.98
CA LYS A 413 13.48 -14.34 21.02
C LYS A 413 13.04 -13.31 19.99
N ARG A 414 11.80 -13.42 19.51
CA ARG A 414 11.25 -12.55 18.50
C ARG A 414 11.12 -11.10 18.96
N VAL A 415 10.71 -10.84 20.20
CA VAL A 415 10.31 -9.50 20.64
C VAL A 415 11.24 -8.85 21.65
N VAL A 416 12.18 -9.57 22.25
CA VAL A 416 13.05 -9.04 23.32
C VAL A 416 13.83 -7.80 22.87
N ASN A 417 14.27 -7.73 21.63
CA ASN A 417 14.98 -6.60 21.03
C ASN A 417 14.18 -5.86 19.93
N TYR A 418 12.89 -6.04 19.88
CA TYR A 418 12.01 -5.28 18.97
C TYR A 418 10.85 -4.64 19.75
N PRO A 419 10.73 -3.30 19.73
CA PRO A 419 11.70 -2.30 19.24
C PRO A 419 13.05 -2.38 19.94
N LYS A 420 14.10 -1.81 19.35
CA LYS A 420 15.48 -1.96 19.83
C LYS A 420 15.66 -1.60 21.30
N ARG A 421 16.22 -2.56 22.07
CA ARG A 421 16.55 -2.43 23.51
C ARG A 421 18.03 -2.61 23.83
N GLY A 422 18.87 -2.80 22.79
CA GLY A 422 20.30 -3.00 22.98
C GLY A 422 20.67 -4.43 23.38
N ILE A 423 19.77 -5.38 23.17
CA ILE A 423 20.02 -6.82 23.41
C ILE A 423 20.37 -7.43 22.05
N GLY A 424 21.65 -7.75 21.85
CA GLY A 424 22.16 -8.29 20.59
C GLY A 424 21.98 -9.81 20.45
N ASP A 425 22.08 -10.30 19.21
CA ASP A 425 21.92 -11.71 18.87
C ASP A 425 22.92 -12.60 19.60
N THR A 426 24.19 -12.16 19.72
CA THR A 426 25.23 -12.88 20.48
C THR A 426 24.88 -13.07 21.95
N THR A 427 24.18 -12.13 22.56
CA THR A 427 23.68 -12.27 23.93
C THR A 427 22.55 -13.29 24.01
N MET A 428 21.63 -13.22 23.02
CA MET A 428 20.51 -14.16 22.94
C MET A 428 20.98 -15.57 22.67
N ASP A 429 22.02 -15.78 21.86
CA ASP A 429 22.64 -17.10 21.65
C ASP A 429 23.21 -17.67 22.92
N LYS A 430 23.94 -16.87 23.74
CA LYS A 430 24.47 -17.29 25.07
C LYS A 430 23.32 -17.67 26.00
N ILE A 431 22.29 -16.83 26.12
CA ILE A 431 21.15 -17.10 26.99
C ILE A 431 20.42 -18.39 26.55
N THR A 432 20.24 -18.59 25.25
CA THR A 432 19.62 -19.80 24.71
C THR A 432 20.44 -21.05 24.98
N ALA A 433 21.77 -20.97 24.88
CA ALA A 433 22.67 -22.08 25.24
C ALA A 433 22.59 -22.43 26.75
N LEU A 434 22.57 -21.40 27.62
CA LEU A 434 22.41 -21.59 29.07
C LEU A 434 21.04 -22.17 29.43
N ALA A 435 19.97 -21.72 28.77
CA ALA A 435 18.62 -22.25 28.95
C ALA A 435 18.57 -23.75 28.60
N THR A 436 19.16 -24.13 27.49
CA THR A 436 19.24 -25.52 27.04
C THR A 436 20.06 -26.36 27.97
N ALA A 437 21.24 -25.87 28.42
CA ALA A 437 22.14 -26.61 29.32
C ALA A 437 21.49 -26.88 30.70
N ASN A 438 20.63 -25.98 31.18
CA ASN A 438 19.96 -26.10 32.46
C ASN A 438 18.52 -26.62 32.38
N ASN A 439 18.06 -27.00 31.20
CA ASN A 439 16.66 -27.43 30.93
C ASN A 439 15.60 -26.44 31.44
N LEU A 440 15.84 -25.15 31.23
CA LEU A 440 14.98 -24.05 31.63
C LEU A 440 14.46 -23.30 30.40
N SER A 441 13.34 -22.60 30.56
CA SER A 441 12.93 -21.61 29.55
C SER A 441 13.89 -20.40 29.53
N ILE A 442 13.94 -19.68 28.43
CA ILE A 442 14.71 -18.43 28.32
C ILE A 442 14.29 -17.45 29.42
N TRP A 443 12.98 -17.33 29.69
CA TRP A 443 12.44 -16.49 30.76
C TRP A 443 13.04 -16.81 32.11
N ASN A 444 13.02 -18.10 32.51
CA ASN A 444 13.56 -18.56 33.82
C ASN A 444 15.08 -18.41 33.84
N THR A 445 15.77 -18.67 32.75
CA THR A 445 17.23 -18.48 32.67
C THR A 445 17.59 -17.00 32.82
N VAL A 446 16.86 -16.07 32.24
CA VAL A 446 17.10 -14.62 32.41
C VAL A 446 16.81 -14.17 33.83
N ALA A 447 15.84 -14.77 34.53
CA ALA A 447 15.57 -14.47 35.95
C ALA A 447 16.77 -14.77 36.86
N CYS A 448 17.56 -15.81 36.53
CA CYS A 448 18.75 -16.25 37.29
C CYS A 448 20.06 -15.99 36.52
N ILE A 449 20.06 -15.07 35.53
CA ILE A 449 21.16 -14.91 34.59
C ILE A 449 22.49 -14.58 35.22
N GLN A 450 22.50 -13.86 36.35
CA GLN A 450 23.72 -13.52 37.09
C GLN A 450 24.37 -14.71 37.75
N GLU A 451 23.59 -15.75 38.12
CA GLU A 451 24.06 -16.99 38.68
C GLU A 451 24.70 -17.89 37.62
N PHE A 452 24.17 -17.85 36.40
CA PHE A 452 24.62 -18.69 35.29
C PHE A 452 25.81 -18.11 34.52
N ASP A 453 25.80 -16.79 34.26
CA ASP A 453 26.88 -16.10 33.53
C ASP A 453 27.10 -14.67 34.06
N PRO A 454 28.03 -14.50 35.01
CA PRO A 454 28.39 -13.21 35.57
C PRO A 454 29.13 -12.29 34.54
N THR A 455 29.48 -12.79 33.35
CA THR A 455 30.20 -12.01 32.34
C THR A 455 29.27 -11.14 31.49
N ILE A 456 27.96 -11.36 31.60
CA ILE A 456 26.96 -10.51 30.87
C ILE A 456 26.97 -9.10 31.48
N SER A 457 27.05 -8.10 30.63
CA SER A 457 27.18 -6.72 31.07
C SER A 457 25.99 -6.25 31.91
N PRO A 458 26.23 -5.45 32.99
CA PRO A 458 25.12 -4.89 33.80
C PRO A 458 24.09 -4.13 33.01
N ARG A 459 24.51 -3.48 31.92
CA ARG A 459 23.58 -2.77 30.98
C ARG A 459 22.61 -3.74 30.32
N THR A 460 23.09 -4.88 29.85
CA THR A 460 22.26 -5.91 29.21
C THR A 460 21.32 -6.54 30.22
N ILE A 461 21.81 -6.86 31.43
CA ILE A 461 21.00 -7.41 32.55
C ILE A 461 19.85 -6.42 32.86
N ASN A 462 20.16 -5.14 33.01
CA ASN A 462 19.14 -4.14 33.29
C ASN A 462 18.10 -4.03 32.11
N ALA A 463 18.53 -4.12 30.85
CA ALA A 463 17.62 -4.11 29.72
C ALA A 463 16.69 -5.33 29.73
N LEU A 464 17.21 -6.51 30.01
CA LEU A 464 16.44 -7.75 30.17
C LEU A 464 15.46 -7.67 31.35
N ALA A 465 15.91 -7.19 32.50
CA ALA A 465 15.05 -7.01 33.67
C ALA A 465 13.90 -6.02 33.42
N GLN A 466 14.19 -4.90 32.76
CA GLN A 466 13.15 -3.94 32.36
C GLN A 466 12.15 -4.56 31.38
N PHE A 467 12.62 -5.33 30.40
CA PHE A 467 11.76 -6.04 29.48
C PHE A 467 10.86 -7.04 30.20
N MET A 468 11.41 -7.89 31.07
CA MET A 468 10.63 -8.84 31.86
C MET A 468 9.60 -8.16 32.77
N LYS A 469 9.99 -7.08 33.43
CA LYS A 469 9.07 -6.27 34.25
C LYS A 469 7.91 -5.72 33.43
N MET A 470 8.20 -5.21 32.23
CA MET A 470 7.17 -4.73 31.30
C MET A 470 6.19 -5.84 30.92
N VAL A 471 6.69 -7.01 30.50
CA VAL A 471 5.83 -8.16 30.13
C VAL A 471 5.00 -8.64 31.34
N TYR A 472 5.57 -8.68 32.52
CA TYR A 472 4.84 -9.07 33.74
C TYR A 472 3.70 -8.08 34.06
N GLN A 473 3.94 -6.77 33.91
CA GLN A 473 2.91 -5.75 34.10
C GLN A 473 1.79 -5.88 33.04
N LEU A 474 2.16 -6.20 31.79
CA LEU A 474 1.20 -6.46 30.72
C LEU A 474 0.36 -7.70 31.01
N LYS A 475 0.96 -8.76 31.60
CA LYS A 475 0.22 -9.95 32.04
C LYS A 475 -0.83 -9.61 33.09
N LEU A 476 -0.45 -8.92 34.15
CA LEU A 476 -1.40 -8.50 35.19
C LEU A 476 -2.55 -7.65 34.63
N PHE A 477 -2.26 -6.80 33.65
CA PHE A 477 -3.27 -6.00 32.99
C PHE A 477 -4.19 -6.88 32.12
N ALA A 478 -3.63 -7.80 31.34
CA ALA A 478 -4.38 -8.70 30.46
C ALA A 478 -5.30 -9.65 31.24
N ASP A 479 -4.85 -10.15 32.40
CA ASP A 479 -5.63 -11.03 33.28
C ASP A 479 -6.91 -10.33 33.84
N SER A 480 -6.91 -8.99 33.85
CA SER A 480 -8.01 -8.19 34.42
C SER A 480 -8.87 -7.49 33.36
N ASN A 481 -8.54 -7.62 32.06
CA ASN A 481 -9.19 -6.88 30.98
C ASN A 481 -9.53 -7.79 29.81
N ASP A 482 -10.43 -7.29 28.94
CA ASP A 482 -10.74 -7.96 27.67
C ASP A 482 -9.56 -7.94 26.69
N ALA A 483 -9.65 -8.80 25.66
CA ALA A 483 -8.59 -8.97 24.67
C ALA A 483 -8.22 -7.64 23.96
N TYR A 484 -9.18 -6.76 23.70
CA TYR A 484 -8.92 -5.50 23.02
C TYR A 484 -8.11 -4.53 23.88
N LYS A 485 -8.52 -4.34 25.13
CA LYS A 485 -7.79 -3.46 26.07
C LYS A 485 -6.39 -4.01 26.31
N ALA A 486 -6.26 -5.32 26.48
CA ALA A 486 -4.97 -6.00 26.67
C ALA A 486 -4.06 -5.79 25.44
N THR A 487 -4.55 -6.04 24.24
CA THR A 487 -3.77 -5.87 22.99
C THR A 487 -3.36 -4.41 22.76
N LEU A 488 -4.28 -3.46 22.99
CA LEU A 488 -3.97 -2.05 22.87
C LEU A 488 -2.89 -1.60 23.85
N GLN A 489 -2.97 -2.07 25.11
CA GLN A 489 -1.96 -1.80 26.12
C GLN A 489 -0.61 -2.41 25.74
N ILE A 490 -0.59 -3.65 25.23
CA ILE A 490 0.59 -4.32 24.73
C ILE A 490 1.24 -3.52 23.60
N ALA A 491 0.49 -3.14 22.59
CA ALA A 491 0.99 -2.41 21.41
C ALA A 491 1.60 -1.05 21.77
N ASN A 492 0.99 -0.33 22.72
CA ASN A 492 1.48 0.96 23.21
C ASN A 492 2.70 0.81 24.12
N THR A 493 2.62 -0.05 25.13
CA THR A 493 3.67 -0.19 26.16
C THR A 493 4.94 -0.81 25.61
N SER A 494 4.81 -1.79 24.69
CA SER A 494 5.96 -2.38 23.99
C SER A 494 6.73 -1.36 23.14
N GLY A 495 6.04 -0.30 22.67
CA GLY A 495 6.57 0.71 21.78
C GLY A 495 6.45 0.34 20.29
N VAL A 496 5.82 -0.79 19.94
CA VAL A 496 5.66 -1.25 18.55
C VAL A 496 4.88 -0.23 17.72
N LEU A 497 3.74 0.28 18.20
CA LEU A 497 2.97 1.30 17.47
C LEU A 497 3.79 2.56 17.24
N LYS A 498 4.54 3.01 18.24
CA LYS A 498 5.40 4.20 18.12
C LYS A 498 6.51 4.00 17.07
N ASP A 499 7.08 2.80 17.00
CA ASP A 499 8.10 2.44 16.01
C ASP A 499 7.50 2.44 14.59
N LEU A 500 6.30 1.87 14.43
CA LEU A 500 5.58 1.87 13.15
C LEU A 500 5.12 3.28 12.73
N GLU A 501 4.66 4.11 13.65
CA GLU A 501 4.28 5.50 13.40
C GLU A 501 5.45 6.39 12.98
N ALA A 502 6.65 6.07 13.43
CA ALA A 502 7.87 6.80 13.06
C ALA A 502 8.24 6.58 11.59
N ASP A 503 7.81 5.47 10.99
CA ASP A 503 8.09 5.12 9.61
C ASP A 503 7.08 5.77 8.65
N LYS A 504 7.49 6.85 8.00
CA LYS A 504 6.67 7.63 7.06
C LYS A 504 6.70 7.12 5.62
N SER A 505 7.43 6.03 5.34
CA SER A 505 7.44 5.40 4.01
C SER A 505 6.08 4.80 3.66
N VAL A 506 5.82 4.57 2.38
CA VAL A 506 4.58 3.89 1.92
C VAL A 506 4.44 2.50 2.55
N GLU A 507 5.54 1.75 2.66
CA GLU A 507 5.57 0.47 3.36
C GLU A 507 5.30 0.60 4.86
N GLY A 508 5.87 1.63 5.50
CA GLY A 508 5.67 1.91 6.93
C GLY A 508 4.22 2.26 7.24
N GLN A 509 3.61 3.08 6.39
CA GLN A 509 2.17 3.38 6.50
C GLN A 509 1.32 2.11 6.36
N GLY A 510 1.63 1.26 5.37
CA GLY A 510 0.95 -0.04 5.22
C GLY A 510 1.11 -0.97 6.43
N ARG A 511 2.29 -0.99 7.07
CA ARG A 511 2.48 -1.77 8.32
C ARG A 511 1.72 -1.19 9.50
N LEU A 512 1.67 0.12 9.61
CA LEU A 512 0.86 0.79 10.64
C LEU A 512 -0.62 0.50 10.43
N GLU A 513 -1.12 0.57 9.19
CA GLU A 513 -2.48 0.18 8.84
C GLU A 513 -2.77 -1.28 9.20
N ASN A 514 -1.83 -2.20 8.92
CA ASN A 514 -1.96 -3.61 9.31
C ASN A 514 -2.04 -3.77 10.83
N ALA A 515 -1.19 -3.08 11.60
CA ALA A 515 -1.24 -3.13 13.07
C ALA A 515 -2.56 -2.57 13.62
N GLN A 516 -3.07 -1.48 13.04
CA GLN A 516 -4.37 -0.91 13.38
C GLN A 516 -5.51 -1.88 13.02
N GLU A 517 -5.40 -2.57 11.90
CA GLU A 517 -6.38 -3.57 11.48
C GLU A 517 -6.39 -4.80 12.40
N LEU A 518 -5.24 -5.21 12.93
CA LEU A 518 -5.20 -6.23 14.00
C LEU A 518 -5.98 -5.75 15.22
N LEU A 519 -5.77 -4.52 15.67
CA LEU A 519 -6.50 -3.94 16.81
C LEU A 519 -8.02 -3.87 16.55
N ASN A 520 -8.41 -3.53 15.31
CA ASN A 520 -9.80 -3.56 14.89
C ASN A 520 -10.38 -4.99 14.99
N GLY A 521 -9.63 -6.00 14.51
CA GLY A 521 -10.03 -7.41 14.59
C GLY A 521 -10.24 -7.89 16.01
N VAL A 522 -9.29 -7.58 16.90
CA VAL A 522 -9.42 -7.93 18.33
C VAL A 522 -10.66 -7.25 18.95
N LYS A 523 -10.93 -6.00 18.60
CA LYS A 523 -12.11 -5.28 19.10
C LYS A 523 -13.41 -5.91 18.64
N GLN A 524 -13.49 -6.27 17.37
CA GLN A 524 -14.65 -6.97 16.80
C GLN A 524 -14.87 -8.33 17.47
N PHE A 525 -13.81 -9.08 17.73
CA PHE A 525 -13.89 -10.32 18.51
C PHE A 525 -14.53 -10.09 19.88
N VAL A 526 -14.05 -9.08 20.62
CA VAL A 526 -14.59 -8.73 21.94
C VAL A 526 -16.07 -8.36 21.85
N GLU A 527 -16.45 -7.48 20.92
CA GLU A 527 -17.84 -7.02 20.76
C GLU A 527 -18.79 -8.18 20.38
N THR A 528 -18.32 -9.11 19.53
CA THR A 528 -19.10 -10.30 19.14
C THR A 528 -19.31 -11.23 20.32
N ARG A 529 -18.24 -11.59 21.02
CA ARG A 529 -18.30 -12.47 22.20
C ARG A 529 -19.17 -11.90 23.32
N GLN A 530 -19.08 -10.59 23.56
CA GLN A 530 -19.89 -9.91 24.60
C GLN A 530 -21.39 -9.90 24.24
N LYS A 531 -21.74 -9.75 22.97
CA LYS A 531 -23.15 -9.86 22.52
C LYS A 531 -23.72 -11.25 22.77
N ASP A 532 -22.89 -12.27 22.64
CA ASP A 532 -23.27 -13.67 22.88
C ASP A 532 -23.21 -14.06 24.38
N GLY A 533 -22.90 -13.10 25.27
CA GLY A 533 -22.78 -13.31 26.71
C GLY A 533 -21.54 -14.09 27.13
N ASN A 534 -20.55 -14.24 26.26
CA ASN A 534 -19.32 -14.98 26.48
C ASN A 534 -18.17 -14.06 26.96
N THR A 535 -17.16 -14.68 27.57
CA THR A 535 -15.88 -14.00 27.86
C THR A 535 -15.13 -13.70 26.55
N ALA A 536 -14.28 -12.70 26.60
CA ALA A 536 -13.47 -12.27 25.46
C ALA A 536 -12.04 -11.96 25.92
N THR A 537 -11.36 -13.00 26.41
CA THR A 537 -10.00 -12.89 26.93
C THR A 537 -8.96 -12.90 25.83
N LEU A 538 -7.76 -12.43 26.15
CA LEU A 538 -6.61 -12.48 25.24
C LEU A 538 -6.25 -13.92 24.82
N ALA A 539 -6.37 -14.86 25.74
CA ALA A 539 -6.10 -16.28 25.49
C ALA A 539 -7.05 -16.84 24.43
N GLU A 540 -8.37 -16.59 24.56
CA GLU A 540 -9.38 -17.05 23.60
C GLU A 540 -9.18 -16.44 22.21
N TYR A 541 -8.74 -15.18 22.12
CA TYR A 541 -8.40 -14.58 20.83
C TYR A 541 -7.19 -15.27 20.19
N LEU A 542 -6.13 -15.55 20.98
CA LEU A 542 -4.95 -16.25 20.47
C LEU A 542 -5.26 -17.68 20.00
N GLU A 543 -6.20 -18.35 20.64
CA GLU A 543 -6.69 -19.65 20.18
C GLU A 543 -7.38 -19.54 18.81
N GLU A 544 -8.27 -18.55 18.63
CA GLU A 544 -8.93 -18.31 17.33
C GLU A 544 -7.91 -18.02 16.23
N VAL A 545 -6.92 -17.16 16.49
CA VAL A 545 -5.84 -16.87 15.53
C VAL A 545 -5.01 -18.12 15.20
N SER A 546 -4.72 -18.96 16.19
CA SER A 546 -3.93 -20.17 15.97
C SER A 546 -4.65 -21.19 15.08
N LEU A 547 -5.97 -21.28 15.18
CA LEU A 547 -6.78 -22.11 14.30
C LEU A 547 -6.78 -21.60 12.85
N MET A 548 -6.79 -20.27 12.66
CA MET A 548 -6.76 -19.66 11.32
C MET A 548 -5.42 -19.87 10.59
N THR A 549 -4.32 -19.97 11.31
CA THR A 549 -2.97 -20.10 10.72
C THR A 549 -2.53 -21.56 10.49
N GLY A 550 -3.28 -22.53 10.96
CA GLY A 550 -2.93 -23.96 10.91
C GLY A 550 -3.27 -24.67 9.59
N ASP A 551 -4.19 -24.15 8.80
CA ASP A 551 -4.78 -24.87 7.65
C ASP A 551 -4.13 -24.62 6.28
N GLU A 552 -3.06 -23.84 6.18
CA GLU A 552 -2.49 -23.40 4.88
C GLU A 552 -1.60 -24.44 4.15
N LYS A 553 -1.55 -25.69 4.56
CA LYS A 553 -0.64 -26.71 3.97
C LYS A 553 -1.33 -27.75 3.08
N ASN A 554 -2.38 -27.44 2.37
CA ASN A 554 -2.95 -28.36 1.38
C ASN A 554 -2.41 -28.11 -0.02
N GLU A 555 -1.85 -29.18 -0.61
CA GLU A 555 -1.00 -29.22 -1.81
C GLU A 555 -1.69 -28.97 -3.15
N ASP A 556 -3.00 -28.79 -3.24
CA ASP A 556 -3.68 -28.50 -4.50
C ASP A 556 -3.91 -27.01 -4.71
N ASP A 557 -2.92 -26.34 -5.32
CA ASP A 557 -2.89 -24.90 -5.56
C ASP A 557 -3.78 -24.45 -6.74
N SER A 558 -4.44 -25.39 -7.41
CA SER A 558 -5.13 -25.15 -8.69
C SER A 558 -6.53 -24.57 -8.54
N ASN A 559 -7.26 -24.87 -7.46
CA ASN A 559 -8.67 -24.44 -7.26
C ASN A 559 -8.85 -23.61 -6.00
N LYS A 560 -8.30 -22.38 -6.00
CA LYS A 560 -8.37 -21.43 -4.86
C LYS A 560 -8.82 -20.06 -5.32
N VAL A 561 -9.62 -19.38 -4.49
CA VAL A 561 -9.97 -17.96 -4.70
C VAL A 561 -8.72 -17.09 -4.64
N SER A 562 -8.57 -16.17 -5.59
CA SER A 562 -7.41 -15.29 -5.68
C SER A 562 -7.65 -13.97 -4.92
N LEU A 563 -6.86 -13.70 -3.89
CA LEU A 563 -6.88 -12.44 -3.14
C LEU A 563 -5.67 -11.59 -3.50
N MET A 564 -5.88 -10.34 -3.89
CA MET A 564 -4.76 -9.47 -4.26
C MET A 564 -5.12 -7.99 -4.22
N THR A 565 -4.08 -7.15 -4.14
CA THR A 565 -4.27 -5.72 -4.40
C THR A 565 -4.58 -5.50 -5.89
N ILE A 566 -5.28 -4.41 -6.19
CA ILE A 566 -5.57 -4.04 -7.59
C ILE A 566 -4.28 -3.90 -8.40
N HIS A 567 -3.20 -3.36 -7.82
CA HIS A 567 -1.92 -3.26 -8.50
C HIS A 567 -1.33 -4.63 -8.90
N ALA A 568 -1.47 -5.63 -8.04
CA ALA A 568 -1.02 -6.98 -8.32
C ALA A 568 -1.86 -7.71 -9.39
N SER A 569 -3.09 -7.24 -9.63
CA SER A 569 -3.99 -7.81 -10.63
C SER A 569 -3.70 -7.36 -12.07
N LYS A 570 -2.83 -6.34 -12.25
CA LYS A 570 -2.46 -5.87 -13.58
C LYS A 570 -1.82 -7.02 -14.40
N GLY A 571 -2.32 -7.21 -15.62
CA GLY A 571 -1.91 -8.32 -16.48
C GLY A 571 -2.66 -9.64 -16.26
N LEU A 572 -3.43 -9.77 -15.18
CA LEU A 572 -4.28 -10.94 -14.91
C LEU A 572 -5.73 -10.71 -15.38
N GLU A 573 -6.52 -11.80 -15.41
CA GLU A 573 -7.95 -11.76 -15.75
C GLU A 573 -8.66 -12.93 -15.07
N PHE A 574 -9.93 -12.72 -14.68
CA PHE A 574 -10.73 -13.68 -13.95
C PHE A 574 -12.17 -13.66 -14.45
N LYS A 575 -12.86 -14.80 -14.40
CA LYS A 575 -14.28 -14.85 -14.80
C LYS A 575 -15.13 -13.93 -13.92
N ASN A 576 -14.92 -14.01 -12.60
CA ASN A 576 -15.69 -13.28 -11.60
C ASN A 576 -14.74 -12.42 -10.74
N VAL A 577 -15.02 -11.14 -10.63
CA VAL A 577 -14.23 -10.21 -9.83
C VAL A 577 -15.12 -9.53 -8.80
N PHE A 578 -14.68 -9.55 -7.55
CA PHE A 578 -15.19 -8.72 -6.47
C PHE A 578 -14.21 -7.59 -6.19
N LEU A 579 -14.64 -6.36 -6.38
CA LEU A 579 -13.89 -5.17 -6.05
C LEU A 579 -14.36 -4.65 -4.69
N CYS A 580 -13.54 -4.88 -3.65
CA CYS A 580 -13.92 -4.74 -2.25
C CYS A 580 -13.52 -3.38 -1.66
N GLY A 581 -14.40 -2.82 -0.82
CA GLY A 581 -14.13 -1.60 -0.07
C GLY A 581 -14.03 -0.37 -0.96
N VAL A 582 -14.93 -0.20 -1.91
CA VAL A 582 -14.96 0.94 -2.84
C VAL A 582 -15.62 2.14 -2.16
N GLU A 583 -14.83 2.83 -1.31
CA GLU A 583 -15.29 3.88 -0.41
C GLU A 583 -14.41 5.13 -0.48
N GLU A 584 -15.00 6.29 -0.27
CA GLU A 584 -14.25 7.54 -0.12
C GLU A 584 -13.27 7.48 1.06
N GLY A 585 -12.04 7.94 0.83
CA GLY A 585 -10.97 7.90 1.81
C GLY A 585 -10.29 6.54 1.96
N LEU A 586 -10.76 5.52 1.22
CA LEU A 586 -10.12 4.21 1.08
C LEU A 586 -9.74 3.97 -0.39
N PHE A 587 -10.71 4.08 -1.28
CA PHE A 587 -10.51 4.02 -2.73
C PHE A 587 -11.48 4.96 -3.46
N PRO A 588 -11.03 6.20 -3.82
CA PRO A 588 -9.68 6.74 -3.72
C PRO A 588 -9.23 6.99 -2.27
N SER A 589 -7.91 6.95 -2.04
CA SER A 589 -7.35 7.31 -0.73
C SER A 589 -7.61 8.78 -0.43
N GLN A 590 -7.72 9.15 0.85
CA GLN A 590 -7.98 10.54 1.25
C GLN A 590 -6.93 11.50 0.66
N LYS A 591 -5.65 11.12 0.72
CA LYS A 591 -4.54 11.91 0.18
C LYS A 591 -4.64 12.09 -1.33
N SER A 592 -4.98 11.02 -2.06
CA SER A 592 -5.11 11.07 -3.52
C SER A 592 -6.33 11.88 -3.98
N ALA A 593 -7.39 11.91 -3.17
CA ALA A 593 -8.60 12.68 -3.47
C ALA A 593 -8.40 14.21 -3.47
N GLU A 594 -7.32 14.70 -2.82
CA GLU A 594 -6.97 16.12 -2.71
C GLU A 594 -6.16 16.64 -3.91
N SER A 595 -5.57 15.75 -4.73
CA SER A 595 -4.76 16.08 -5.90
C SER A 595 -5.42 15.58 -7.17
N SER A 596 -5.67 16.46 -8.14
CA SER A 596 -6.25 16.07 -9.44
C SER A 596 -5.41 15.01 -10.17
N VAL A 597 -4.08 15.14 -10.12
CA VAL A 597 -3.14 14.20 -10.75
C VAL A 597 -3.21 12.82 -10.09
N GLN A 598 -3.21 12.78 -8.75
CA GLN A 598 -3.31 11.52 -8.01
C GLN A 598 -4.70 10.90 -8.12
N LEU A 599 -5.74 11.71 -8.20
CA LEU A 599 -7.11 11.22 -8.42
C LEU A 599 -7.26 10.57 -9.80
N GLU A 600 -6.63 11.14 -10.84
CA GLU A 600 -6.59 10.51 -12.16
C GLU A 600 -5.85 9.16 -12.13
N GLU A 601 -4.80 9.02 -11.33
CA GLU A 601 -4.09 7.73 -11.16
C GLU A 601 -4.97 6.71 -10.41
N GLU A 602 -5.65 7.10 -9.33
CA GLU A 602 -6.62 6.24 -8.64
C GLU A 602 -7.77 5.81 -9.56
N ARG A 603 -8.22 6.70 -10.47
CA ARG A 603 -9.23 6.35 -11.47
C ARG A 603 -8.71 5.35 -12.50
N ARG A 604 -7.45 5.46 -12.93
CA ARG A 604 -6.82 4.42 -13.77
C ARG A 604 -6.72 3.09 -13.02
N LEU A 605 -6.43 3.14 -11.72
CA LEU A 605 -6.40 1.95 -10.88
C LEU A 605 -7.79 1.30 -10.80
N PHE A 606 -8.86 2.10 -10.68
CA PHE A 606 -10.22 1.59 -10.72
C PHE A 606 -10.57 1.01 -12.10
N TYR A 607 -10.19 1.67 -13.18
CA TYR A 607 -10.32 1.14 -14.54
C TYR A 607 -9.59 -0.20 -14.69
N VAL A 608 -8.37 -0.32 -14.17
CA VAL A 608 -7.65 -1.61 -14.16
C VAL A 608 -8.45 -2.67 -13.43
N ALA A 609 -8.98 -2.38 -12.24
CA ALA A 609 -9.76 -3.34 -11.46
C ALA A 609 -11.00 -3.85 -12.21
N VAL A 610 -11.80 -2.94 -12.76
CA VAL A 610 -13.01 -3.25 -13.54
C VAL A 610 -12.65 -4.14 -14.74
N THR A 611 -11.59 -3.80 -15.47
CA THR A 611 -11.17 -4.53 -16.67
C THR A 611 -10.48 -5.87 -16.40
N ARG A 612 -10.38 -6.30 -15.12
CA ARG A 612 -9.94 -7.68 -14.80
C ARG A 612 -11.06 -8.70 -14.96
N ALA A 613 -12.30 -8.27 -14.89
CA ALA A 613 -13.47 -9.14 -15.00
C ALA A 613 -13.75 -9.53 -16.47
N GLN A 614 -14.00 -10.82 -16.68
CA GLN A 614 -14.45 -11.37 -17.95
C GLN A 614 -15.98 -11.37 -18.03
N LYS A 615 -16.67 -11.99 -17.06
CA LYS A 615 -18.11 -12.23 -17.09
C LYS A 615 -18.87 -11.42 -16.04
N ARG A 616 -18.42 -11.46 -14.78
CA ARG A 616 -19.13 -10.86 -13.65
C ARG A 616 -18.23 -9.91 -12.87
N LEU A 617 -18.78 -8.75 -12.54
CA LEU A 617 -18.17 -7.79 -11.64
C LEU A 617 -19.15 -7.44 -10.52
N VAL A 618 -18.65 -7.53 -9.28
CA VAL A 618 -19.35 -7.06 -8.09
C VAL A 618 -18.49 -5.96 -7.46
N ILE A 619 -19.08 -4.80 -7.23
CA ILE A 619 -18.45 -3.68 -6.52
C ILE A 619 -19.06 -3.61 -5.13
N SER A 620 -18.27 -3.69 -4.07
CA SER A 620 -18.77 -3.66 -2.71
C SER A 620 -18.25 -2.48 -1.90
N PHE A 621 -19.10 -2.02 -0.97
CA PHE A 621 -18.75 -0.99 0.01
C PHE A 621 -19.53 -1.20 1.31
N ALA A 622 -19.00 -0.70 2.42
CA ALA A 622 -19.63 -0.72 3.73
C ALA A 622 -20.10 0.69 4.14
N ARG A 623 -21.26 0.80 4.83
CA ARG A 623 -21.73 2.07 5.43
C ARG A 623 -20.90 2.49 6.63
N MET A 624 -20.38 1.51 7.36
CA MET A 624 -19.53 1.70 8.52
C MET A 624 -18.28 0.85 8.37
N ARG A 625 -17.12 1.43 8.66
CA ARG A 625 -15.84 0.71 8.63
C ARG A 625 -15.04 0.97 9.90
N PHE A 626 -14.41 -0.06 10.41
CA PHE A 626 -13.49 0.11 11.53
C PHE A 626 -12.24 0.87 11.07
N LYS A 627 -12.00 2.04 11.71
CA LYS A 627 -10.80 2.86 11.50
C LYS A 627 -10.29 3.31 12.86
N TYR A 628 -9.01 3.09 13.13
CA TYR A 628 -8.36 3.52 14.38
C TYR A 628 -9.09 3.04 15.66
N GLY A 629 -9.59 1.81 15.65
CA GLY A 629 -10.31 1.22 16.79
C GLY A 629 -11.72 1.77 17.01
N GLN A 630 -12.27 2.53 16.05
CA GLN A 630 -13.63 3.07 16.12
C GLN A 630 -14.40 2.76 14.84
N LEU A 631 -15.67 2.48 14.98
CA LEU A 631 -16.58 2.32 13.86
C LEU A 631 -16.88 3.73 13.30
N ALA A 632 -16.39 4.00 12.09
CA ALA A 632 -16.54 5.28 11.42
C ALA A 632 -17.48 5.15 10.21
N PRO A 633 -18.35 6.14 9.95
CA PRO A 633 -19.17 6.14 8.75
C PRO A 633 -18.30 6.23 7.50
N ALA A 634 -18.61 5.39 6.52
CA ALA A 634 -18.02 5.39 5.20
C ALA A 634 -19.06 5.78 4.14
N GLN A 635 -18.60 6.32 3.03
CA GLN A 635 -19.45 6.69 1.90
C GLN A 635 -19.00 5.93 0.67
N PRO A 636 -19.92 5.56 -0.23
CA PRO A 636 -19.54 4.93 -1.50
C PRO A 636 -18.61 5.85 -2.29
N SER A 637 -17.62 5.26 -2.92
CA SER A 637 -16.63 5.95 -3.75
C SER A 637 -17.30 6.76 -4.86
N ARG A 638 -16.70 7.91 -5.17
CA ARG A 638 -17.07 8.71 -6.36
C ARG A 638 -16.97 7.91 -7.65
N PHE A 639 -16.09 6.92 -7.72
CA PHE A 639 -15.94 6.09 -8.92
C PHE A 639 -17.18 5.27 -9.25
N ILE A 640 -17.97 4.84 -8.25
CA ILE A 640 -19.26 4.18 -8.50
C ILE A 640 -20.24 5.17 -9.13
N LYS A 641 -20.21 6.46 -8.71
CA LYS A 641 -21.07 7.50 -9.23
C LYS A 641 -20.68 7.96 -10.65
N GLU A 642 -19.47 7.66 -11.08
CA GLU A 642 -18.96 7.97 -12.42
C GLU A 642 -19.43 6.95 -13.48
N ILE A 643 -19.96 5.79 -13.06
CA ILE A 643 -20.58 4.79 -13.94
C ILE A 643 -22.03 5.16 -14.17
N ASP A 644 -22.51 5.02 -15.42
CA ASP A 644 -23.93 5.19 -15.76
C ASP A 644 -24.77 4.13 -15.05
N THR A 645 -25.84 4.57 -14.38
CA THR A 645 -26.72 3.68 -13.57
C THR A 645 -27.33 2.54 -14.37
N LYS A 646 -27.51 2.68 -15.67
CA LYS A 646 -28.00 1.61 -16.54
C LYS A 646 -27.11 0.35 -16.54
N TYR A 647 -25.82 0.50 -16.17
CA TYR A 647 -24.87 -0.61 -16.05
C TYR A 647 -24.79 -1.18 -14.62
N LEU A 648 -25.43 -0.53 -13.65
CA LEU A 648 -25.38 -0.92 -12.23
C LEU A 648 -26.66 -1.61 -11.78
N ASP A 649 -26.52 -2.59 -10.89
CA ASP A 649 -27.60 -3.25 -10.16
C ASP A 649 -27.40 -3.07 -8.66
N PHE A 650 -28.28 -2.30 -8.04
CA PHE A 650 -28.27 -2.01 -6.59
C PHE A 650 -29.16 -2.98 -5.79
N GLY A 651 -29.81 -3.94 -6.45
CA GLY A 651 -30.83 -4.78 -5.80
C GLY A 651 -32.13 -4.02 -5.49
N ALA A 652 -33.09 -4.71 -4.90
CA ALA A 652 -34.43 -4.14 -4.66
C ALA A 652 -34.36 -2.93 -3.69
N GLY A 653 -34.68 -1.74 -4.18
CA GLY A 653 -34.82 -0.50 -3.41
C GLY A 653 -33.54 0.34 -3.24
N GLY A 654 -32.40 -0.10 -3.76
CA GLY A 654 -31.13 0.62 -3.60
C GLY A 654 -30.94 1.82 -4.54
N GLU A 655 -31.57 1.79 -5.70
CA GLU A 655 -31.37 2.78 -6.77
C GLU A 655 -31.82 4.20 -6.38
N SER A 656 -32.97 4.33 -5.74
CA SER A 656 -33.51 5.63 -5.30
C SER A 656 -32.70 6.29 -4.17
N GLN A 657 -32.09 5.47 -3.30
CA GLN A 657 -31.25 5.98 -2.21
C GLN A 657 -29.88 6.45 -2.73
N PHE A 658 -29.35 5.78 -3.73
CA PHE A 658 -28.07 6.14 -4.37
C PHE A 658 -28.21 7.39 -5.24
N GLU A 659 -29.30 7.54 -5.99
CA GLU A 659 -29.59 8.73 -6.79
C GLU A 659 -29.80 9.98 -5.92
N ALA A 660 -30.53 9.87 -4.80
CA ALA A 660 -30.69 10.96 -3.85
C ALA A 660 -29.34 11.44 -3.23
N ALA A 661 -28.35 10.56 -3.17
CA ALA A 661 -27.00 10.88 -2.73
C ALA A 661 -26.09 11.44 -3.84
N ARG A 662 -26.50 11.36 -5.12
CA ARG A 662 -25.73 11.79 -6.30
C ARG A 662 -25.65 13.30 -6.43
N ASP A 663 -26.70 14.02 -6.05
CA ASP A 663 -26.84 15.47 -6.26
C ASP A 663 -26.19 16.34 -5.17
N ILE A 664 -25.51 15.75 -4.21
CA ILE A 664 -24.88 16.50 -3.10
C ILE A 664 -23.40 16.71 -3.39
N PRO A 665 -22.95 17.98 -3.63
CA PRO A 665 -21.54 18.26 -3.93
C PRO A 665 -20.62 17.85 -2.79
N TYR A 666 -19.56 17.10 -3.12
CA TYR A 666 -18.56 16.57 -2.18
C TYR A 666 -17.84 17.62 -1.31
N ALA A 667 -17.69 18.84 -1.81
CA ALA A 667 -16.92 19.90 -1.13
C ALA A 667 -17.64 20.59 0.04
N GLY A 668 -18.96 20.42 0.20
CA GLY A 668 -19.76 21.17 1.18
C GLY A 668 -20.07 20.44 2.49
N ARG A 669 -19.99 19.12 2.53
CA ARG A 669 -20.52 18.33 3.67
C ARG A 669 -19.58 18.19 4.87
N PHE A 670 -18.29 18.22 4.67
CA PHE A 670 -17.34 18.08 5.79
C PHE A 670 -17.31 19.28 6.73
N ARG A 671 -17.77 20.46 6.28
CA ARG A 671 -17.87 21.66 7.15
C ARG A 671 -19.25 21.85 7.79
N LYS A 672 -20.34 21.37 7.18
CA LYS A 672 -21.71 21.61 7.71
C LYS A 672 -22.23 20.53 8.66
N THR A 673 -21.84 19.26 8.50
CA THR A 673 -22.32 18.16 9.38
C THR A 673 -21.75 18.23 10.80
N PHE A 674 -20.63 18.91 11.02
CA PHE A 674 -20.13 19.15 12.38
C PHE A 674 -20.79 20.34 13.08
N ALA A 675 -21.50 21.22 12.36
CA ALA A 675 -22.15 22.40 12.92
C ALA A 675 -23.66 22.25 13.16
N GLU A 676 -24.35 21.35 12.47
CA GLU A 676 -25.83 21.23 12.56
C GLU A 676 -26.33 20.01 13.36
N ASN A 677 -25.50 18.97 13.56
CA ASN A 677 -25.91 17.80 14.36
C ASN A 677 -25.68 17.97 15.88
N ASP A 678 -25.12 19.10 16.34
CA ASP A 678 -24.96 19.37 17.78
C ASP A 678 -26.28 19.75 18.48
N ARG A 679 -27.38 19.77 17.75
CA ARG A 679 -28.68 20.19 18.37
C ARG A 679 -29.61 19.06 18.79
N ASN A 680 -29.38 17.81 18.42
CA ASN A 680 -30.41 16.78 18.65
C ASN A 680 -29.97 15.36 19.02
N ILE A 681 -28.72 15.07 19.40
CA ILE A 681 -28.40 13.76 19.98
C ILE A 681 -27.40 13.95 21.13
N ALA A 682 -27.84 13.68 22.35
CA ALA A 682 -27.00 13.60 23.53
C ALA A 682 -26.03 12.39 23.40
N ALA A 683 -24.86 12.60 22.82
CA ALA A 683 -23.79 11.62 22.82
C ALA A 683 -22.87 11.84 24.02
N ARG A 684 -22.68 10.82 24.82
CA ARG A 684 -21.74 10.79 25.94
C ARG A 684 -20.30 11.05 25.44
N PRO A 685 -19.51 11.94 26.03
CA PRO A 685 -18.17 12.22 25.59
C PRO A 685 -17.19 11.13 26.03
N VAL A 686 -16.43 10.60 25.06
CA VAL A 686 -15.27 9.74 25.29
C VAL A 686 -14.03 10.63 25.42
N PRO A 687 -13.10 10.40 26.37
CA PRO A 687 -11.95 11.27 26.58
C PRO A 687 -10.92 11.11 25.45
N LYS A 688 -10.57 12.19 24.79
CA LYS A 688 -9.42 12.28 23.87
C LYS A 688 -8.16 12.54 24.67
N PHE A 689 -7.21 11.60 24.64
CA PHE A 689 -5.81 11.89 24.94
C PHE A 689 -5.14 12.39 23.65
N GLY A 690 -4.69 13.63 23.65
CA GLY A 690 -3.95 14.20 22.52
C GLY A 690 -3.38 15.58 22.82
N ASN A 691 -2.08 15.65 22.87
CA ASN A 691 -1.19 16.82 22.69
C ASN A 691 -1.46 18.11 23.48
N PHE A 692 -0.63 18.29 24.50
CA PHE A 692 -0.40 19.58 25.13
C PHE A 692 0.21 20.57 24.12
N LYS A 693 -0.60 21.53 23.60
CA LYS A 693 -0.07 22.79 23.06
C LYS A 693 -0.03 23.80 24.18
N LYS A 694 1.12 24.46 24.33
CA LYS A 694 1.31 25.61 25.21
C LYS A 694 0.23 26.64 24.95
N TYR A 695 -0.50 27.00 26.00
CA TYR A 695 -1.49 28.07 26.01
C TYR A 695 -0.77 29.42 26.04
N VAL A 696 -1.07 30.28 25.08
CA VAL A 696 -0.75 31.71 25.09
C VAL A 696 -2.06 32.47 25.36
N PRO A 697 -2.17 33.29 26.41
CA PRO A 697 -3.40 34.01 26.68
C PRO A 697 -3.55 35.21 25.75
N GLY A 698 -4.75 35.34 25.16
CA GLY A 698 -5.24 36.60 24.60
C GLY A 698 -5.39 36.67 23.11
N SER A 699 -6.55 36.25 22.58
CA SER A 699 -7.29 36.95 21.50
C SER A 699 -8.53 36.14 21.10
N GLY A 700 -9.71 36.67 21.37
CA GLY A 700 -10.98 36.24 20.78
C GLY A 700 -12.19 36.88 21.44
N PRO A 701 -13.18 37.32 20.68
CA PRO A 701 -14.23 38.22 21.16
C PRO A 701 -15.44 37.47 21.69
N ASN A 702 -15.87 37.77 22.90
CA ASN A 702 -17.22 38.17 23.27
C ASN A 702 -17.34 38.18 24.81
N ARG A 703 -17.55 39.36 25.34
CA ARG A 703 -17.81 39.63 26.75
C ARG A 703 -19.23 39.15 27.13
N ALA A 704 -19.29 38.01 27.84
CA ALA A 704 -20.36 37.76 28.81
C ALA A 704 -19.77 38.02 30.20
N ALA A 705 -20.54 38.54 31.12
CA ALA A 705 -20.12 39.06 32.41
C ALA A 705 -19.10 38.16 33.12
N GLN A 706 -17.91 38.71 33.42
CA GLN A 706 -16.85 38.04 34.16
C GLN A 706 -17.29 37.77 35.58
N VAL A 707 -17.29 36.51 35.99
CA VAL A 707 -17.49 36.09 37.38
C VAL A 707 -16.28 36.56 38.20
N SER A 708 -16.52 37.39 39.23
CA SER A 708 -15.45 37.80 40.12
C SER A 708 -15.16 36.68 41.15
N PRO A 709 -13.89 36.51 41.58
CA PRO A 709 -13.54 35.55 42.63
C PRO A 709 -14.36 35.75 43.94
N SER A 710 -14.79 36.98 44.21
CA SER A 710 -15.61 37.38 45.37
C SER A 710 -17.06 36.89 45.30
N ASP A 711 -17.56 36.55 44.11
CA ASP A 711 -18.97 36.20 43.90
C ASP A 711 -19.23 34.69 44.09
N LEU A 712 -18.16 33.91 44.23
CA LEU A 712 -18.24 32.48 44.44
C LEU A 712 -18.28 32.14 45.94
N LYS A 713 -19.35 31.48 46.39
CA LYS A 713 -19.55 30.99 47.77
C LYS A 713 -19.93 29.50 47.74
N GLU A 714 -19.79 28.84 48.89
CA GLU A 714 -20.35 27.48 49.05
C GLU A 714 -21.87 27.56 48.81
N GLY A 715 -22.36 26.61 48.02
CA GLY A 715 -23.74 26.56 47.59
C GLY A 715 -24.05 27.30 46.29
N THR A 716 -23.13 28.10 45.73
CA THR A 716 -23.35 28.81 44.46
C THR A 716 -23.50 27.80 43.31
N GLU A 717 -24.58 27.95 42.55
CA GLU A 717 -24.78 27.20 41.33
C GLU A 717 -24.04 27.87 40.17
N ILE A 718 -23.24 27.06 39.47
CA ILE A 718 -22.43 27.55 38.36
C ILE A 718 -22.63 26.69 37.11
N LYS A 719 -22.39 27.29 35.95
CA LYS A 719 -22.29 26.59 34.67
C LYS A 719 -20.87 26.73 34.18
N HIS A 720 -20.16 25.61 34.12
CA HIS A 720 -18.81 25.54 33.58
C HIS A 720 -18.88 25.13 32.11
N SER A 721 -18.10 25.76 31.22
CA SER A 721 -18.12 25.52 29.78
C SER A 721 -17.89 24.05 29.42
N ARG A 722 -17.06 23.35 30.20
CA ARG A 722 -16.66 21.94 29.95
C ARG A 722 -17.46 20.92 30.76
N PHE A 723 -17.91 21.25 31.97
CA PHE A 723 -18.49 20.27 32.91
C PHE A 723 -20.00 20.44 33.10
N GLY A 724 -20.59 21.50 32.51
CA GLY A 724 -22.02 21.77 32.63
C GLY A 724 -22.41 22.43 33.94
N ARG A 725 -23.68 22.27 34.39
CA ARG A 725 -24.19 22.82 35.65
C ARG A 725 -23.66 22.02 36.84
N GLY A 726 -23.25 22.74 37.87
CA GLY A 726 -22.79 22.17 39.12
C GLY A 726 -22.92 23.15 40.27
N ARG A 727 -22.76 22.65 41.51
CA ARG A 727 -22.85 23.42 42.76
C ARG A 727 -21.51 23.37 43.49
N ILE A 728 -21.02 24.50 43.93
CA ILE A 728 -19.79 24.58 44.71
C ILE A 728 -20.06 24.03 46.12
N VAL A 729 -19.25 23.02 46.52
CA VAL A 729 -19.44 22.28 47.77
C VAL A 729 -18.43 22.72 48.82
N ALA A 730 -17.19 23.07 48.40
CA ALA A 730 -16.16 23.51 49.37
C ALA A 730 -15.06 24.32 48.69
N PHE A 731 -14.39 25.16 49.50
CA PHE A 731 -13.22 25.96 49.15
C PHE A 731 -12.05 25.57 50.05
N GLU A 732 -10.89 25.28 49.46
CA GLU A 732 -9.64 25.01 50.18
C GLU A 732 -8.58 26.02 49.75
N LYS A 733 -8.23 26.98 50.65
CA LYS A 733 -7.20 27.99 50.38
C LYS A 733 -5.81 27.38 50.35
N MET A 734 -5.06 27.60 49.28
CA MET A 734 -3.66 27.26 49.13
C MET A 734 -2.82 28.55 49.06
N LYS A 735 -1.46 28.40 49.11
CA LYS A 735 -0.54 29.56 49.24
C LYS A 735 -0.68 30.59 48.10
N ASP A 736 -1.04 30.15 46.86
CA ASP A 736 -1.09 31.00 45.67
C ASP A 736 -2.42 30.89 44.87
N ASP A 737 -3.40 30.06 45.32
CA ASP A 737 -4.70 29.87 44.64
C ASP A 737 -5.72 29.23 45.59
N THR A 738 -6.98 29.14 45.17
CA THR A 738 -8.06 28.48 45.90
C THR A 738 -8.57 27.28 45.10
N LYS A 739 -8.71 26.17 45.78
CA LYS A 739 -9.22 24.92 45.21
C LYS A 739 -10.72 24.86 45.43
N LEU A 740 -11.47 24.73 44.36
CA LEU A 740 -12.92 24.64 44.34
C LEU A 740 -13.34 23.19 44.19
N THR A 741 -14.09 22.68 45.14
CA THR A 741 -14.78 21.39 44.98
C THR A 741 -16.19 21.65 44.48
N ILE A 742 -16.52 21.15 43.31
CA ILE A 742 -17.80 21.39 42.64
C ILE A 742 -18.46 20.05 42.33
N ASP A 743 -19.73 19.93 42.66
CA ASP A 743 -20.54 18.76 42.35
C ASP A 743 -21.36 19.04 41.08
N PHE A 744 -20.94 18.49 39.98
CA PHE A 744 -21.58 18.69 38.68
C PHE A 744 -22.65 17.64 38.42
N ILE A 745 -23.80 18.03 37.89
CA ILE A 745 -24.97 17.17 37.67
C ILE A 745 -24.62 15.98 36.75
N ASN A 746 -23.82 16.22 35.73
CA ASN A 746 -23.57 15.21 34.68
C ASN A 746 -22.25 14.41 34.84
N VAL A 747 -21.30 14.93 35.65
CA VAL A 747 -19.94 14.34 35.74
C VAL A 747 -19.48 14.12 37.19
N GLY A 748 -20.38 14.32 38.16
CA GLY A 748 -20.10 14.16 39.57
C GLY A 748 -19.09 15.16 40.12
N ARG A 749 -18.52 14.86 41.30
CA ARG A 749 -17.65 15.77 42.05
C ARG A 749 -16.30 15.94 41.37
N LYS A 750 -15.90 17.21 41.14
CA LYS A 750 -14.62 17.62 40.55
C LYS A 750 -13.95 18.68 41.41
N VAL A 751 -12.65 18.69 41.39
CA VAL A 751 -11.81 19.66 42.09
C VAL A 751 -11.09 20.49 41.04
N LEU A 752 -11.29 21.83 41.06
CA LEU A 752 -10.73 22.76 40.09
C LEU A 752 -9.98 23.88 40.82
N MET A 753 -8.93 24.41 40.22
CA MET A 753 -8.20 25.55 40.72
C MET A 753 -8.92 26.83 40.28
N GLN A 754 -9.26 27.71 41.21
CA GLN A 754 -10.10 28.92 41.00
C GLN A 754 -9.52 29.80 39.90
N LYS A 755 -8.22 30.04 39.93
CA LYS A 755 -7.51 30.88 38.96
C LYS A 755 -7.69 30.45 37.50
N TYR A 756 -7.85 29.16 37.25
CA TYR A 756 -8.01 28.60 35.90
C TYR A 756 -9.47 28.32 35.56
N ALA A 757 -10.30 28.03 36.55
CA ALA A 757 -11.69 27.64 36.34
C ALA A 757 -12.63 28.84 36.17
N ILE A 758 -12.33 29.99 36.74
CA ILE A 758 -13.16 31.20 36.68
C ILE A 758 -13.42 31.69 35.27
N ALA A 759 -12.45 31.57 34.38
CA ALA A 759 -12.58 31.99 32.98
C ALA A 759 -13.64 31.18 32.20
N ASP A 760 -13.95 29.98 32.67
CA ASP A 760 -14.87 29.04 32.05
C ASP A 760 -16.18 28.85 32.84
N MET A 761 -16.42 29.69 33.85
CA MET A 761 -17.60 29.63 34.75
C MET A 761 -18.55 30.79 34.53
N GLN A 762 -19.83 30.52 34.67
CA GLN A 762 -20.94 31.51 34.78
C GLN A 762 -21.77 31.16 36.02
N ILE A 763 -22.15 32.14 36.80
CA ILE A 763 -23.10 31.95 37.91
C ILE A 763 -24.49 31.75 37.29
N VAL A 764 -25.19 30.73 37.72
CA VAL A 764 -26.58 30.49 37.34
C VAL A 764 -27.43 30.95 38.49
N ASN A 765 -28.15 32.10 38.31
CA ASN A 765 -29.10 32.62 39.28
C ASN A 765 -30.40 31.80 39.23
#